data_482bf3075d694efc1c8dd155837cb202
#
_entry.id   482bf3075d694efc1c8dd155837cb202
#
_cell.length_a   1.000
_cell.length_b   1.000
_cell.length_c   1.000
_cell.angle_alpha   90.00
_cell.angle_beta   90.00
_cell.angle_gamma   90.00
#
_symmetry.space_group_name_H-M   'P 1'
#
loop_
_entity.id
_entity.type
_entity.pdbx_description
1 polymer ?
#
loop_
_entity_poly.entity_id
_entity_poly.type
_entity_poly.pdbx_seq_one_letter_code
_entity_poly.pdbx_strand_id
1 'polypeptide(L)'
;MTSATLNLDTLAVRMMLTSHGDALFFADPDSLREWTGLELKHRLFAWHEPSFYGTELEVVKVGELEAVVLPAEEVISFFASGPLLAHIEWKWEDDAARLASLAPLLGECLEKGLYAPDLAAYRSGSLHWSWDAAAALATFGQARRDELDLERAGWNDEARAGLKAAFSAAVTCRYYGTEADEAELRREFPALFARGQASAATAGLDAESWLVQIGWKADVAPFRPLLQLIEPWEGDEHPRWRLRFVLQDKSDPATLGRVRLGDGGEATGKWPDAWAEAIRSRSAGWLKRLRASLPHDRLSRGEDVLGKPLDDEAAWRFLNTDSRQLLEAGWQVLLPAWWEAASRKKPRLRAAVQSEDESKKRGRGKSLFGLEAILNFDWRISIGDADLNEQEFDELLARGERLVKFRDRWIVLDPALIAQIRRMMEGMDKSQGLSFQDVLQLHLLSQGDADGDADGGASDAGAETSTAGAARVELEVELNAHLTGLMAKINQQSEWPRLDPPAGLRAELRSYQQDGFAWLAFLRRFGLGACLADDMGLGKTVQLITYLLHAKEQADEGMRLPSLIVCPTSVLGNWQKEISRFAPSLRVAMHYGSGRKSGDAFRDEARSVDVVLTSFATASLDQETLSGFQWGAVCLDEAQNIKNAGTRQAVAVKSFPALHRIALTGTPIENRLAELWSIYDFIVPTYLGTAKAFQDRFAGPIEREQDGRRTAELKKLVKPFMLRRKKKDPAIQLDLPDKNEMKTYVPLTSEQAALYDNCVKELLEKLKKLDGIQRKGAILGALTRLKQACDHPALLDEDTGTEPEDGPLQTEAIVARSSKLERLLAMVKELRESDERCLIFTQYIGMGKMIQDVLQRELGEPVLYLNGSTPKVQRDRMVERFQSRDLPPSEQPNVFILSLKAGGVGLNLTAANHVFHFDRWWNPAVENQATDRAYRMGQTRDVQVHKFISLGTLEERIDEMLENKQQLSDNVISSSAGWITELSTDALRELFSLRRDWPRD
;
A
#
# COMPACT_ATOMS: atom_id res chain seq x y z
N MET A 1 -12.82 -70.55 -42.61
CA MET A 1 -12.61 -69.43 -41.78
C MET A 1 -12.03 -68.34 -42.66
N THR A 2 -12.89 -67.46 -43.19
CA THR A 2 -12.57 -66.36 -44.07
C THR A 2 -11.96 -65.23 -43.25
N SER A 3 -10.70 -64.95 -43.54
CA SER A 3 -10.00 -63.77 -43.04
C SER A 3 -10.75 -62.52 -43.51
N ALA A 4 -11.39 -61.86 -42.60
CA ALA A 4 -11.87 -60.52 -42.83
C ALA A 4 -10.62 -59.59 -42.88
N THR A 5 -10.23 -59.22 -44.10
CA THR A 5 -9.35 -58.10 -44.36
C THR A 5 -10.07 -56.84 -43.85
N LEU A 6 -9.64 -56.35 -42.72
CA LEU A 6 -9.93 -54.97 -42.33
C LEU A 6 -9.41 -54.05 -43.43
N ASN A 7 -10.31 -53.48 -44.23
CA ASN A 7 -10.00 -52.35 -45.09
C ASN A 7 -9.62 -51.20 -44.18
N LEU A 8 -8.38 -50.98 -43.91
CA LEU A 8 -7.84 -49.75 -43.38
C LEU A 8 -8.07 -48.67 -44.43
N ASP A 9 -9.10 -47.84 -44.23
CA ASP A 9 -9.32 -46.65 -45.08
C ASP A 9 -8.06 -45.78 -44.95
N THR A 10 -7.30 -45.69 -46.05
CA THR A 10 -6.13 -44.81 -46.13
C THR A 10 -6.66 -43.37 -46.13
N LEU A 11 -6.35 -42.62 -45.10
CA LEU A 11 -6.74 -41.22 -45.01
C LEU A 11 -5.60 -40.33 -45.52
N ALA A 12 -5.81 -39.65 -46.62
CA ALA A 12 -4.89 -38.64 -47.12
C ALA A 12 -5.15 -37.33 -46.42
N VAL A 13 -4.11 -36.83 -45.71
CA VAL A 13 -4.19 -35.59 -44.91
C VAL A 13 -3.14 -34.60 -45.42
N ARG A 14 -3.59 -33.43 -45.74
CA ARG A 14 -2.74 -32.27 -46.05
C ARG A 14 -2.55 -31.46 -44.79
N MET A 15 -1.40 -30.87 -44.64
CA MET A 15 -1.10 -29.98 -43.53
C MET A 15 -0.45 -28.71 -44.07
N MET A 16 -0.86 -27.56 -43.49
CA MET A 16 -0.22 -26.29 -43.73
C MET A 16 0.21 -25.71 -42.35
N LEU A 17 1.47 -25.32 -42.28
CA LEU A 17 2.01 -24.67 -41.10
C LEU A 17 1.84 -23.15 -41.25
N THR A 18 1.15 -22.50 -40.30
CA THR A 18 1.00 -21.04 -40.29
C THR A 18 2.31 -20.37 -39.90
N SER A 19 2.50 -19.10 -40.26
CA SER A 19 3.67 -18.32 -39.81
C SER A 19 3.77 -18.16 -38.29
N HIS A 20 2.68 -18.41 -37.57
CA HIS A 20 2.60 -18.36 -36.08
C HIS A 20 2.87 -19.71 -35.42
N GLY A 21 3.00 -20.78 -36.25
CA GLY A 21 3.37 -22.11 -35.75
C GLY A 21 2.22 -23.09 -35.64
N ASP A 22 0.97 -22.68 -35.76
CA ASP A 22 -0.19 -23.56 -35.74
C ASP A 22 -0.22 -24.44 -36.97
N ALA A 23 -0.59 -25.72 -36.83
CA ALA A 23 -0.76 -26.62 -37.95
C ALA A 23 -2.25 -26.77 -38.29
N LEU A 24 -2.57 -26.51 -39.56
CA LEU A 24 -3.90 -26.68 -40.13
C LEU A 24 -3.97 -27.98 -40.91
N PHE A 25 -4.79 -28.93 -40.48
CA PHE A 25 -4.97 -30.23 -41.12
C PHE A 25 -6.24 -30.24 -41.96
N PHE A 26 -6.10 -30.69 -43.20
CA PHE A 26 -7.17 -30.82 -44.17
C PHE A 26 -7.26 -32.25 -44.67
N ALA A 27 -8.48 -32.75 -44.88
CA ALA A 27 -8.65 -33.94 -45.72
C ALA A 27 -8.32 -33.61 -47.18
N ASP A 28 -7.67 -34.54 -47.88
CA ASP A 28 -7.37 -34.36 -49.31
C ASP A 28 -8.69 -34.24 -50.09
N PRO A 29 -8.92 -33.13 -50.85
CA PRO A 29 -10.13 -32.95 -51.61
C PRO A 29 -10.30 -33.97 -52.72
N ASP A 30 -9.22 -34.63 -53.17
CA ASP A 30 -9.25 -35.69 -54.18
C ASP A 30 -9.55 -37.09 -53.56
N SER A 31 -9.82 -37.17 -52.27
CA SER A 31 -10.14 -38.42 -51.59
C SER A 31 -11.53 -38.93 -52.04
N LEU A 32 -11.65 -40.27 -52.19
CA LEU A 32 -12.91 -40.94 -52.63
C LEU A 32 -14.09 -40.68 -51.69
N ARG A 33 -13.87 -40.05 -50.55
CA ARG A 33 -14.89 -39.70 -49.53
C ARG A 33 -14.68 -38.24 -49.09
N GLU A 34 -15.76 -37.47 -49.08
CA GLU A 34 -15.75 -36.16 -48.46
C GLU A 34 -15.65 -36.33 -46.92
N TRP A 35 -14.64 -35.74 -46.30
CA TRP A 35 -14.42 -35.72 -44.87
C TRP A 35 -14.75 -34.35 -44.32
N THR A 36 -15.60 -34.30 -43.29
CA THR A 36 -15.80 -33.07 -42.57
C THR A 36 -14.64 -32.80 -41.59
N GLY A 37 -14.39 -31.55 -41.26
CA GLY A 37 -13.37 -31.19 -40.25
C GLY A 37 -13.58 -31.88 -38.91
N LEU A 38 -14.84 -32.10 -38.51
CA LEU A 38 -15.20 -32.82 -37.29
C LEU A 38 -14.82 -34.32 -37.36
N GLU A 39 -15.08 -34.99 -38.47
CA GLU A 39 -14.69 -36.38 -38.65
C GLU A 39 -13.17 -36.53 -38.70
N LEU A 40 -12.47 -35.61 -39.37
CA LEU A 40 -11.01 -35.56 -39.40
C LEU A 40 -10.43 -35.39 -38.01
N LYS A 41 -10.95 -34.44 -37.25
CA LYS A 41 -10.57 -34.16 -35.87
C LYS A 41 -10.67 -35.42 -35.00
N HIS A 42 -11.81 -36.08 -34.98
CA HIS A 42 -12.02 -37.26 -34.13
C HIS A 42 -11.18 -38.49 -34.57
N ARG A 43 -10.79 -38.60 -35.81
CA ARG A 43 -9.92 -39.70 -36.24
C ARG A 43 -8.43 -39.42 -36.05
N LEU A 44 -7.98 -38.21 -36.42
CA LEU A 44 -6.57 -37.84 -36.38
C LEU A 44 -6.05 -37.69 -34.96
N PHE A 45 -6.89 -37.18 -34.05
CA PHE A 45 -6.51 -36.85 -32.67
C PHE A 45 -7.08 -37.81 -31.62
N ALA A 46 -7.72 -38.90 -31.97
CA ALA A 46 -8.31 -39.86 -31.03
C ALA A 46 -7.34 -40.47 -29.99
N TRP A 47 -6.05 -40.37 -30.21
CA TRP A 47 -4.98 -40.83 -29.35
C TRP A 47 -4.24 -39.69 -28.64
N HIS A 48 -4.50 -38.45 -29.01
CA HIS A 48 -3.76 -37.27 -28.57
C HIS A 48 -4.33 -36.73 -27.24
N GLU A 49 -3.77 -37.18 -26.15
CA GLU A 49 -4.20 -36.78 -24.79
C GLU A 49 -4.08 -35.26 -24.55
N PRO A 50 -3.01 -34.55 -24.96
CA PRO A 50 -2.88 -33.11 -24.73
C PRO A 50 -4.04 -32.28 -25.28
N SER A 51 -4.64 -32.65 -26.41
CA SER A 51 -5.84 -32.00 -26.96
C SER A 51 -7.14 -32.59 -26.43
N PHE A 52 -7.10 -33.31 -25.33
CA PHE A 52 -8.22 -34.06 -24.77
C PHE A 52 -8.93 -34.94 -25.85
N TYR A 53 -8.11 -35.75 -26.52
CA TYR A 53 -8.55 -36.63 -27.61
C TYR A 53 -9.22 -35.88 -28.77
N GLY A 54 -8.69 -34.69 -29.09
CA GLY A 54 -9.17 -33.81 -30.14
C GLY A 54 -10.37 -32.96 -29.77
N THR A 55 -10.96 -33.10 -28.58
CA THR A 55 -12.19 -32.34 -28.22
C THR A 55 -11.95 -30.86 -28.08
N GLU A 56 -10.77 -30.44 -27.64
CA GLU A 56 -10.40 -29.03 -27.44
C GLU A 56 -9.92 -28.33 -28.71
N LEU A 57 -9.64 -29.08 -29.80
CA LEU A 57 -9.20 -28.47 -31.06
C LEU A 57 -10.33 -27.78 -31.77
N GLU A 58 -10.04 -26.66 -32.41
CA GLU A 58 -10.99 -25.91 -33.21
C GLU A 58 -11.04 -26.43 -34.66
N VAL A 59 -12.22 -26.34 -35.29
CA VAL A 59 -12.41 -26.58 -36.72
C VAL A 59 -12.75 -25.24 -37.38
N VAL A 60 -11.91 -24.78 -38.27
CA VAL A 60 -12.06 -23.50 -38.96
C VAL A 60 -12.32 -23.72 -40.46
N LYS A 61 -13.03 -22.79 -41.10
CA LYS A 61 -13.20 -22.81 -42.56
C LYS A 61 -12.09 -21.98 -43.22
N VAL A 62 -11.34 -22.61 -44.10
CA VAL A 62 -10.32 -21.96 -44.93
C VAL A 62 -10.73 -22.10 -46.41
N GLY A 63 -11.37 -21.08 -46.96
CA GLY A 63 -12.04 -21.15 -48.26
C GLY A 63 -13.27 -22.07 -48.23
N GLU A 64 -13.27 -23.11 -49.05
CA GLU A 64 -14.33 -24.14 -49.09
C GLU A 64 -14.00 -25.38 -48.24
N LEU A 65 -12.78 -25.45 -47.69
CA LEU A 65 -12.29 -26.58 -46.88
C LEU A 65 -12.44 -26.34 -45.41
N GLU A 66 -12.70 -27.40 -44.65
CA GLU A 66 -12.65 -27.38 -43.18
C GLU A 66 -11.28 -27.88 -42.71
N ALA A 67 -10.64 -27.11 -41.85
CA ALA A 67 -9.33 -27.41 -41.27
C ALA A 67 -9.46 -27.62 -39.75
N VAL A 68 -8.72 -28.61 -39.22
CA VAL A 68 -8.51 -28.77 -37.79
C VAL A 68 -7.26 -28.01 -37.39
N VAL A 69 -7.35 -27.15 -36.40
CA VAL A 69 -6.23 -26.35 -35.94
C VAL A 69 -5.56 -27.06 -34.76
N LEU A 70 -4.28 -27.37 -34.92
CA LEU A 70 -3.43 -27.82 -33.82
C LEU A 70 -2.59 -26.64 -33.33
N PRO A 71 -2.68 -26.22 -32.08
CA PRO A 71 -1.91 -25.10 -31.55
C PRO A 71 -0.40 -25.31 -31.69
N ALA A 72 0.33 -24.22 -31.84
CA ALA A 72 1.77 -24.19 -32.10
C ALA A 72 2.59 -25.00 -31.08
N GLU A 73 2.23 -24.95 -29.79
CA GLU A 73 2.89 -25.66 -28.71
C GLU A 73 2.79 -27.17 -28.79
N GLU A 74 1.77 -27.67 -29.45
CA GLU A 74 1.51 -29.12 -29.62
C GLU A 74 2.09 -29.72 -30.91
N VAL A 75 2.45 -28.88 -31.86
CA VAL A 75 2.86 -29.36 -33.23
C VAL A 75 4.09 -30.27 -33.16
N ILE A 76 5.12 -29.88 -32.42
CA ILE A 76 6.36 -30.69 -32.36
C ILE A 76 6.10 -32.01 -31.63
N SER A 77 5.36 -31.99 -30.52
CA SER A 77 5.04 -33.19 -29.71
C SER A 77 4.16 -34.15 -30.51
N PHE A 78 3.18 -33.65 -31.24
CA PHE A 78 2.31 -34.44 -32.12
C PHE A 78 3.10 -35.22 -33.15
N PHE A 79 3.92 -34.56 -33.95
CA PHE A 79 4.70 -35.20 -35.02
C PHE A 79 5.90 -36.01 -34.48
N ALA A 80 6.43 -35.69 -33.29
CA ALA A 80 7.46 -36.50 -32.65
C ALA A 80 6.93 -37.86 -32.14
N SER A 81 5.63 -37.99 -31.91
CA SER A 81 4.96 -39.23 -31.50
C SER A 81 4.74 -40.22 -32.67
N GLY A 82 5.67 -40.30 -33.60
CA GLY A 82 5.62 -41.12 -34.84
C GLY A 82 5.13 -42.57 -34.66
N PRO A 83 5.53 -43.34 -33.61
CA PRO A 83 5.02 -44.68 -33.38
C PRO A 83 3.51 -44.77 -33.13
N LEU A 84 2.92 -43.75 -32.55
CA LEU A 84 1.47 -43.67 -32.29
C LEU A 84 0.67 -43.37 -33.54
N LEU A 85 1.28 -42.78 -34.58
CA LEU A 85 0.67 -42.53 -35.85
C LEU A 85 0.70 -43.73 -36.80
N ALA A 86 1.47 -44.78 -36.48
CA ALA A 86 1.69 -45.94 -37.34
C ALA A 86 0.47 -46.87 -37.51
N HIS A 87 -0.58 -46.74 -36.69
CA HIS A 87 -1.79 -47.55 -36.75
C HIS A 87 -2.81 -47.08 -37.77
N ILE A 88 -2.59 -45.92 -38.42
CA ILE A 88 -3.41 -45.37 -39.48
C ILE A 88 -2.52 -45.19 -40.70
N GLU A 89 -2.96 -45.62 -41.85
CA GLU A 89 -2.24 -45.41 -43.09
C GLU A 89 -2.49 -43.97 -43.57
N TRP A 90 -1.60 -43.03 -43.13
CA TRP A 90 -1.65 -41.62 -43.50
C TRP A 90 -0.87 -41.42 -44.81
N LYS A 91 -1.45 -40.71 -45.74
CA LYS A 91 -0.72 -40.19 -46.85
C LYS A 91 -0.39 -38.72 -46.57
N TRP A 92 0.82 -38.49 -46.07
CA TRP A 92 1.33 -37.15 -45.84
C TRP A 92 1.83 -36.54 -47.15
N GLU A 93 1.44 -35.32 -47.48
CA GLU A 93 2.02 -34.55 -48.55
C GLU A 93 3.20 -33.71 -48.05
N ASP A 94 4.11 -33.38 -48.92
CA ASP A 94 5.38 -32.67 -48.80
C ASP A 94 5.81 -32.13 -47.42
N ASP A 95 5.19 -31.05 -46.92
CA ASP A 95 5.59 -30.40 -45.67
C ASP A 95 5.25 -31.23 -44.46
N ALA A 96 4.15 -31.95 -44.45
CA ALA A 96 3.79 -32.87 -43.35
C ALA A 96 4.76 -34.03 -43.25
N ALA A 97 5.19 -34.60 -44.40
CA ALA A 97 6.18 -35.67 -44.40
C ALA A 97 7.55 -35.21 -43.90
N ARG A 98 7.96 -33.99 -44.32
CA ARG A 98 9.20 -33.37 -43.83
C ARG A 98 9.13 -33.10 -42.32
N LEU A 99 8.00 -32.60 -41.82
CA LEU A 99 7.82 -32.34 -40.42
C LEU A 99 7.80 -33.65 -39.62
N ALA A 100 7.15 -34.69 -40.08
CA ALA A 100 7.14 -36.00 -39.44
C ALA A 100 8.55 -36.63 -39.33
N SER A 101 9.43 -36.32 -40.28
CA SER A 101 10.84 -36.72 -40.24
C SER A 101 11.67 -35.89 -39.28
N LEU A 102 11.44 -34.57 -39.19
CA LEU A 102 12.23 -33.65 -38.40
C LEU A 102 11.77 -33.55 -36.94
N ALA A 103 10.45 -33.67 -36.66
CA ALA A 103 9.88 -33.47 -35.33
C ALA A 103 10.45 -34.40 -34.27
N PRO A 104 10.78 -35.67 -34.51
CA PRO A 104 11.44 -36.49 -33.51
C PRO A 104 12.78 -35.92 -33.04
N LEU A 105 13.55 -35.31 -33.94
CA LEU A 105 14.82 -34.68 -33.61
C LEU A 105 14.63 -33.39 -32.84
N LEU A 106 13.63 -32.57 -33.21
CA LEU A 106 13.26 -31.36 -32.44
C LEU A 106 12.68 -31.73 -31.09
N GLY A 107 11.91 -32.80 -30.98
CA GLY A 107 11.43 -33.36 -29.70
C GLY A 107 12.58 -33.75 -28.77
N GLU A 108 13.62 -34.42 -29.31
CA GLU A 108 14.83 -34.73 -28.54
C GLU A 108 15.58 -33.44 -28.12
N CYS A 109 15.60 -32.40 -28.97
CA CYS A 109 16.15 -31.09 -28.56
C CYS A 109 15.39 -30.48 -27.40
N LEU A 110 14.06 -30.56 -27.41
CA LEU A 110 13.22 -30.12 -26.29
C LEU A 110 13.54 -30.91 -25.02
N GLU A 111 13.55 -32.24 -25.08
CA GLU A 111 13.76 -33.09 -23.91
C GLU A 111 15.12 -32.93 -23.26
N LYS A 112 16.15 -32.68 -24.05
CA LYS A 112 17.54 -32.55 -23.60
C LYS A 112 17.93 -31.10 -23.27
N GLY A 113 16.99 -30.14 -23.39
CA GLY A 113 17.26 -28.72 -23.12
C GLY A 113 18.22 -28.08 -24.12
N LEU A 114 18.27 -28.58 -25.38
CA LEU A 114 19.16 -28.09 -26.46
C LEU A 114 18.51 -26.92 -27.20
N TYR A 115 18.15 -25.86 -26.47
CA TYR A 115 17.56 -24.65 -27.02
C TYR A 115 18.20 -23.41 -26.37
N ALA A 116 18.06 -22.28 -27.07
CA ALA A 116 18.57 -21.00 -26.57
C ALA A 116 17.64 -19.87 -27.03
N PRO A 117 17.65 -18.72 -26.35
CA PRO A 117 16.89 -17.55 -26.79
C PRO A 117 17.44 -17.03 -28.11
N ASP A 118 16.55 -16.57 -28.99
CA ASP A 118 16.87 -16.06 -30.34
C ASP A 118 17.21 -14.57 -30.30
N LEU A 119 18.43 -14.23 -30.76
CA LEU A 119 18.91 -12.85 -30.80
C LEU A 119 18.11 -11.96 -31.77
N ALA A 120 17.64 -12.50 -32.90
CA ALA A 120 16.91 -11.71 -33.87
C ALA A 120 15.53 -11.32 -33.36
N ALA A 121 14.85 -12.27 -32.71
CA ALA A 121 13.59 -12.04 -32.03
C ALA A 121 13.76 -11.05 -30.87
N TYR A 122 14.80 -11.21 -30.05
CA TYR A 122 15.10 -10.29 -28.96
C TYR A 122 15.31 -8.85 -29.46
N ARG A 123 16.01 -8.66 -30.57
CA ARG A 123 16.19 -7.33 -31.20
C ARG A 123 14.89 -6.71 -31.68
N SER A 124 13.92 -7.53 -32.08
CA SER A 124 12.58 -7.07 -32.48
C SER A 124 11.63 -6.84 -31.30
N GLY A 125 12.09 -7.10 -30.07
CA GLY A 125 11.32 -6.87 -28.85
C GLY A 125 10.48 -8.06 -28.39
N SER A 126 10.70 -9.26 -28.93
CA SER A 126 10.02 -10.51 -28.58
C SER A 126 11.01 -11.55 -28.06
N LEU A 127 10.57 -12.40 -27.12
CA LEU A 127 11.35 -13.54 -26.65
C LEU A 127 10.88 -14.79 -27.39
N HIS A 128 11.77 -15.34 -28.22
CA HIS A 128 11.57 -16.61 -28.91
C HIS A 128 12.73 -17.55 -28.61
N TRP A 129 12.44 -18.84 -28.69
CA TRP A 129 13.41 -19.91 -28.46
C TRP A 129 13.76 -20.57 -29.78
N SER A 130 15.03 -20.82 -30.01
CA SER A 130 15.52 -21.59 -31.15
C SER A 130 16.32 -22.78 -30.64
N TRP A 131 16.35 -23.89 -31.41
CA TRP A 131 17.23 -25.01 -31.10
C TRP A 131 18.70 -24.58 -31.22
N ASP A 132 19.50 -25.03 -30.27
CA ASP A 132 20.95 -24.78 -30.30
C ASP A 132 21.58 -25.79 -31.25
N ALA A 133 21.75 -25.36 -32.52
CA ALA A 133 22.31 -26.21 -33.58
C ALA A 133 23.72 -26.73 -33.23
N ALA A 134 24.54 -25.98 -32.51
CA ALA A 134 25.87 -26.38 -32.09
C ALA A 134 25.83 -27.46 -31.02
N ALA A 135 24.98 -27.29 -30.01
CA ALA A 135 24.77 -28.29 -28.95
C ALA A 135 24.09 -29.56 -29.46
N ALA A 136 23.12 -29.41 -30.39
CA ALA A 136 22.46 -30.52 -31.06
C ALA A 136 23.44 -31.32 -31.91
N LEU A 137 24.33 -30.64 -32.63
CA LEU A 137 25.37 -31.28 -33.44
C LEU A 137 26.38 -32.07 -32.58
N ALA A 138 26.78 -31.51 -31.44
CA ALA A 138 27.66 -32.19 -30.50
C ALA A 138 26.99 -33.43 -29.87
N THR A 139 25.68 -33.42 -29.73
CA THR A 139 24.90 -34.50 -29.12
C THR A 139 24.53 -35.59 -30.09
N PHE A 140 24.11 -35.25 -31.33
CA PHE A 140 23.56 -36.21 -32.29
C PHE A 140 24.52 -36.59 -33.42
N GLY A 141 25.67 -35.91 -33.53
CA GLY A 141 26.70 -36.12 -34.57
C GLY A 141 26.41 -35.45 -35.91
N GLN A 142 27.44 -35.41 -36.77
CA GLN A 142 27.38 -34.65 -38.02
C GLN A 142 26.40 -35.21 -39.06
N ALA A 143 26.00 -36.48 -38.99
CA ALA A 143 25.09 -37.07 -39.94
C ALA A 143 23.68 -36.46 -39.96
N ARG A 144 23.25 -35.86 -38.84
CA ARG A 144 21.94 -35.20 -38.71
C ARG A 144 21.98 -33.66 -38.88
N ARG A 145 23.13 -33.11 -39.22
CA ARG A 145 23.31 -31.66 -39.38
C ARG A 145 22.43 -31.08 -40.47
N ASP A 146 22.37 -31.79 -41.60
CA ASP A 146 21.65 -31.31 -42.78
C ASP A 146 20.13 -31.31 -42.58
N GLU A 147 19.62 -32.12 -41.67
CA GLU A 147 18.20 -32.15 -41.26
C GLU A 147 17.80 -30.91 -40.44
N LEU A 148 18.70 -30.41 -39.59
CA LEU A 148 18.47 -29.19 -38.78
C LEU A 148 18.73 -27.89 -39.55
N ASP A 149 19.36 -27.95 -40.73
CA ASP A 149 19.55 -26.81 -41.63
C ASP A 149 18.36 -26.66 -42.55
N LEU A 150 17.37 -25.90 -42.16
CA LEU A 150 16.10 -25.74 -42.87
C LEU A 150 16.26 -25.19 -44.29
N GLU A 151 17.31 -24.39 -44.53
CA GLU A 151 17.58 -23.89 -45.89
C GLU A 151 18.02 -25.02 -46.83
N ARG A 152 18.92 -25.88 -46.39
CA ARG A 152 19.38 -27.03 -47.12
C ARG A 152 18.32 -28.11 -47.28
N ALA A 153 17.44 -28.23 -46.28
CA ALA A 153 16.31 -29.16 -46.28
C ALA A 153 15.17 -28.74 -47.22
N GLY A 154 15.27 -27.56 -47.86
CA GLY A 154 14.32 -27.12 -48.89
C GLY A 154 12.99 -26.60 -48.37
N TRP A 155 12.95 -26.11 -47.11
CA TRP A 155 11.75 -25.43 -46.53
C TRP A 155 11.58 -24.03 -47.12
N ASN A 156 10.35 -23.67 -47.47
CA ASN A 156 10.02 -22.32 -47.88
C ASN A 156 10.07 -21.33 -46.66
N ASP A 157 10.07 -20.02 -46.93
CA ASP A 157 10.25 -19.01 -45.86
C ASP A 157 9.12 -19.01 -44.83
N GLU A 158 7.88 -19.24 -45.28
CA GLU A 158 6.71 -19.26 -44.41
C GLU A 158 6.69 -20.47 -43.47
N ALA A 159 6.94 -21.66 -44.04
CA ALA A 159 7.02 -22.90 -43.27
C ALA A 159 8.21 -22.87 -42.27
N ARG A 160 9.36 -22.25 -42.67
CA ARG A 160 10.50 -22.05 -41.75
C ARG A 160 10.13 -21.15 -40.58
N ALA A 161 9.40 -20.06 -40.83
CA ALA A 161 8.94 -19.18 -39.80
C ALA A 161 7.97 -19.90 -38.85
N GLY A 162 7.00 -20.63 -39.41
CA GLY A 162 6.05 -21.43 -38.66
C GLY A 162 6.70 -22.50 -37.79
N LEU A 163 7.69 -23.21 -38.33
CA LEU A 163 8.40 -24.25 -37.57
C LEU A 163 9.20 -23.68 -36.40
N LYS A 164 9.84 -22.53 -36.58
CA LYS A 164 10.54 -21.84 -35.50
C LYS A 164 9.55 -21.35 -34.44
N ALA A 165 8.39 -20.83 -34.86
CA ALA A 165 7.35 -20.41 -33.96
C ALA A 165 6.78 -21.59 -33.16
N ALA A 166 6.49 -22.73 -33.80
CA ALA A 166 6.03 -23.95 -33.14
C ALA A 166 7.05 -24.48 -32.11
N PHE A 167 8.34 -24.50 -32.47
CA PHE A 167 9.39 -24.92 -31.55
C PHE A 167 9.47 -23.95 -30.34
N SER A 168 9.42 -22.66 -30.59
CA SER A 168 9.42 -21.63 -29.52
C SER A 168 8.21 -21.77 -28.58
N ALA A 169 7.03 -22.00 -29.15
CA ALA A 169 5.81 -22.22 -28.35
C ALA A 169 5.92 -23.48 -27.52
N ALA A 170 6.44 -24.59 -28.08
CA ALA A 170 6.66 -25.85 -27.36
C ALA A 170 7.66 -25.70 -26.19
N VAL A 171 8.76 -24.94 -26.37
CA VAL A 171 9.70 -24.61 -25.28
C VAL A 171 8.99 -23.81 -24.19
N THR A 172 8.27 -22.76 -24.59
CA THR A 172 7.58 -21.89 -23.64
C THR A 172 6.54 -22.66 -22.83
N CYS A 173 5.69 -23.45 -23.49
CA CYS A 173 4.66 -24.23 -22.79
C CYS A 173 5.26 -25.25 -21.83
N ARG A 174 6.32 -25.95 -22.24
CA ARG A 174 6.90 -27.01 -21.43
C ARG A 174 7.71 -26.55 -20.23
N TYR A 175 8.46 -25.43 -20.35
CA TYR A 175 9.44 -25.01 -19.35
C TYR A 175 9.13 -23.68 -18.70
N TYR A 176 8.27 -22.86 -19.29
CA TYR A 176 8.00 -21.50 -18.84
C TYR A 176 6.50 -21.15 -18.91
N GLY A 177 5.64 -22.18 -18.85
CA GLY A 177 4.18 -22.03 -18.99
C GLY A 177 3.47 -21.52 -17.74
N THR A 178 4.10 -21.51 -16.57
CA THR A 178 3.49 -20.98 -15.34
C THR A 178 4.11 -19.64 -14.94
N GLU A 179 3.35 -18.82 -14.20
CA GLU A 179 3.87 -17.55 -13.64
C GLU A 179 5.10 -17.76 -12.74
N ALA A 180 5.18 -18.92 -12.06
CA ALA A 180 6.30 -19.25 -11.20
C ALA A 180 7.58 -19.52 -12.03
N ASP A 181 7.46 -20.26 -13.13
CA ASP A 181 8.57 -20.57 -14.03
C ASP A 181 9.08 -19.31 -14.74
N GLU A 182 8.16 -18.42 -15.17
CA GLU A 182 8.54 -17.13 -15.76
C GLU A 182 9.25 -16.23 -14.73
N ALA A 183 8.79 -16.21 -13.49
CA ALA A 183 9.44 -15.45 -12.42
C ALA A 183 10.85 -16.01 -12.11
N GLU A 184 11.04 -17.32 -12.18
CA GLU A 184 12.34 -17.96 -12.02
C GLU A 184 13.29 -17.60 -13.17
N LEU A 185 12.82 -17.69 -14.40
CA LEU A 185 13.57 -17.28 -15.60
C LEU A 185 14.00 -15.79 -15.52
N ARG A 186 13.11 -14.92 -15.06
CA ARG A 186 13.40 -13.49 -14.85
C ARG A 186 14.48 -13.27 -13.79
N ARG A 187 14.46 -14.07 -12.73
CA ARG A 187 15.45 -13.99 -11.65
C ARG A 187 16.81 -14.48 -12.11
N GLU A 188 16.84 -15.58 -12.89
CA GLU A 188 18.06 -16.19 -13.37
C GLU A 188 18.69 -15.41 -14.54
N PHE A 189 17.87 -14.94 -15.49
CA PHE A 189 18.31 -14.20 -16.68
C PHE A 189 17.63 -12.83 -16.83
N PRO A 190 17.85 -11.89 -15.91
CA PRO A 190 17.17 -10.58 -15.91
C PRO A 190 17.41 -9.79 -17.21
N ALA A 191 18.54 -10.00 -17.88
CA ALA A 191 18.88 -9.33 -19.14
C ALA A 191 17.93 -9.68 -20.29
N LEU A 192 17.25 -10.83 -20.27
CA LEU A 192 16.25 -11.20 -21.28
C LEU A 192 14.97 -10.34 -21.20
N PHE A 193 14.71 -9.71 -20.07
CA PHE A 193 13.47 -8.96 -19.80
C PHE A 193 13.69 -7.45 -19.73
N ALA A 194 14.91 -6.96 -19.95
CA ALA A 194 15.25 -5.54 -19.97
C ALA A 194 14.66 -4.85 -21.22
N ARG A 195 13.36 -4.58 -21.20
CA ARG A 195 12.63 -3.91 -22.29
C ARG A 195 13.09 -2.46 -22.42
N GLY A 196 13.41 -2.03 -23.62
CA GLY A 196 13.77 -0.65 -23.97
C GLY A 196 15.23 -0.40 -24.34
N GLN A 197 16.14 -1.34 -24.07
CA GLN A 197 17.57 -1.19 -24.36
C GLN A 197 18.13 -2.28 -25.30
N ALA A 198 17.28 -3.17 -25.81
CA ALA A 198 17.70 -4.32 -26.61
C ALA A 198 18.61 -3.93 -27.80
N SER A 199 18.35 -2.80 -28.44
CA SER A 199 19.14 -2.33 -29.60
C SER A 199 20.55 -1.91 -29.19
N ALA A 200 20.72 -1.20 -28.09
CA ALA A 200 22.03 -0.75 -27.58
C ALA A 200 22.82 -1.91 -26.95
N ALA A 201 22.15 -2.73 -26.15
CA ALA A 201 22.78 -3.87 -25.45
C ALA A 201 23.27 -4.96 -26.43
N THR A 202 22.62 -5.11 -27.59
CA THR A 202 23.00 -6.13 -28.61
C THR A 202 23.78 -5.57 -29.77
N ALA A 203 24.05 -4.28 -29.80
CA ALA A 203 24.75 -3.63 -30.90
C ALA A 203 26.16 -4.23 -31.12
N GLY A 204 26.39 -4.73 -32.31
CA GLY A 204 27.67 -5.34 -32.70
C GLY A 204 27.95 -6.73 -32.13
N LEU A 205 27.04 -7.35 -31.39
CA LEU A 205 27.15 -8.73 -30.91
C LEU A 205 26.67 -9.74 -31.99
N ASP A 206 27.33 -10.88 -32.09
CA ASP A 206 26.80 -12.10 -32.72
C ASP A 206 25.99 -12.90 -31.67
N ALA A 207 25.29 -13.94 -32.13
CA ALA A 207 24.42 -14.73 -31.29
C ALA A 207 25.18 -15.42 -30.13
N GLU A 208 26.38 -15.97 -30.39
CA GLU A 208 27.16 -16.65 -29.36
C GLU A 208 27.67 -15.69 -28.27
N SER A 209 28.20 -14.55 -28.68
CA SER A 209 28.67 -13.52 -27.73
C SER A 209 27.54 -12.96 -26.90
N TRP A 210 26.35 -12.84 -27.48
CA TRP A 210 25.16 -12.40 -26.75
C TRP A 210 24.70 -13.44 -25.71
N LEU A 211 24.65 -14.73 -26.07
CA LEU A 211 24.30 -15.82 -25.15
C LEU A 211 25.26 -15.89 -23.93
N VAL A 212 26.56 -15.63 -24.18
CA VAL A 212 27.52 -15.50 -23.08
C VAL A 212 27.23 -14.26 -22.22
N GLN A 213 26.90 -13.15 -22.84
CA GLN A 213 26.65 -11.90 -22.14
C GLN A 213 25.41 -11.94 -21.21
N ILE A 214 24.34 -12.60 -21.66
CA ILE A 214 23.12 -12.78 -20.84
C ILE A 214 23.28 -13.89 -19.79
N GLY A 215 24.38 -14.62 -19.79
CA GLY A 215 24.65 -15.72 -18.86
C GLY A 215 24.09 -17.08 -19.28
N TRP A 216 23.47 -17.18 -20.47
CA TRP A 216 22.93 -18.44 -21.00
C TRP A 216 24.01 -19.47 -21.32
N LYS A 217 25.16 -19.01 -21.84
CA LYS A 217 26.35 -19.82 -22.08
C LYS A 217 27.50 -19.38 -21.20
N ALA A 218 28.28 -20.32 -20.69
CA ALA A 218 29.48 -20.02 -19.91
C ALA A 218 30.55 -19.34 -20.75
N ASP A 219 31.12 -18.23 -20.27
CA ASP A 219 32.27 -17.60 -20.93
C ASP A 219 33.59 -18.33 -20.57
N VAL A 220 34.07 -19.07 -21.49
CA VAL A 220 35.30 -19.88 -21.37
C VAL A 220 36.61 -19.08 -21.54
N ALA A 221 36.54 -17.78 -21.88
CA ALA A 221 37.76 -16.98 -21.98
C ALA A 221 38.37 -16.78 -20.60
N PRO A 222 39.74 -16.84 -20.47
CA PRO A 222 40.39 -16.67 -19.17
C PRO A 222 40.40 -15.23 -18.68
N PHE A 223 39.93 -14.28 -19.47
CA PHE A 223 39.90 -12.85 -19.16
C PHE A 223 38.53 -12.25 -19.50
N ARG A 224 38.29 -11.04 -18.99
CA ARG A 224 37.15 -10.20 -19.36
C ARG A 224 37.63 -8.82 -19.86
N PRO A 225 36.99 -8.27 -20.91
CA PRO A 225 37.32 -6.96 -21.43
C PRO A 225 36.71 -5.84 -20.60
N LEU A 226 37.49 -4.81 -20.28
CA LEU A 226 37.10 -3.66 -19.47
C LEU A 226 37.54 -2.37 -20.14
N LEU A 227 36.81 -1.29 -19.89
CA LEU A 227 37.20 0.07 -20.20
C LEU A 227 37.62 0.77 -18.90
N GLN A 228 38.76 1.34 -18.82
CA GLN A 228 39.32 2.03 -17.65
C GLN A 228 39.50 3.52 -17.92
N LEU A 229 38.86 4.38 -17.10
CA LEU A 229 39.15 5.82 -17.10
C LEU A 229 40.30 6.11 -16.14
N ILE A 230 41.33 6.77 -16.65
CA ILE A 230 42.53 7.13 -15.87
C ILE A 230 42.52 8.62 -15.63
N GLU A 231 42.77 8.98 -14.38
CA GLU A 231 42.89 10.36 -13.90
C GLU A 231 44.18 11.03 -14.44
N PRO A 232 44.18 12.39 -14.56
CA PRO A 232 45.35 13.18 -14.78
C PRO A 232 46.37 12.98 -13.67
N TRP A 233 47.64 12.68 -14.04
CA TRP A 233 48.69 12.56 -13.07
C TRP A 233 49.53 13.84 -13.04
N GLU A 234 49.83 14.39 -11.86
CA GLU A 234 50.56 15.66 -11.67
C GLU A 234 52.03 15.65 -12.19
N GLY A 235 52.56 14.48 -12.50
CA GLY A 235 53.90 14.32 -13.10
C GLY A 235 53.93 14.32 -14.63
N ASP A 236 52.76 14.38 -15.32
CA ASP A 236 52.69 14.50 -16.77
C ASP A 236 52.88 15.98 -17.20
N GLU A 237 53.61 16.23 -18.28
CA GLU A 237 53.81 17.59 -18.85
C GLU A 237 52.50 18.26 -19.23
N HIS A 238 51.45 17.46 -19.56
CA HIS A 238 50.08 17.90 -19.82
C HIS A 238 49.11 16.89 -19.18
N PRO A 239 48.72 17.08 -17.92
CA PRO A 239 47.79 16.18 -17.22
C PRO A 239 46.45 16.17 -17.89
N ARG A 240 46.04 15.04 -18.45
CA ARG A 240 44.72 14.82 -19.13
C ARG A 240 44.16 13.48 -18.81
N TRP A 241 42.83 13.39 -18.78
CA TRP A 241 42.10 12.15 -18.66
C TRP A 241 42.37 11.25 -19.87
N ARG A 242 42.42 9.94 -19.64
CA ARG A 242 42.66 8.94 -20.71
C ARG A 242 41.78 7.75 -20.52
N LEU A 243 41.18 7.26 -21.63
CA LEU A 243 40.42 6.01 -21.66
C LEU A 243 41.35 4.90 -22.16
N ARG A 244 41.30 3.72 -21.52
CA ARG A 244 42.10 2.55 -21.89
C ARG A 244 41.25 1.31 -22.01
N PHE A 245 41.60 0.44 -22.95
CA PHE A 245 41.08 -0.90 -23.05
C PHE A 245 41.97 -1.86 -22.28
N VAL A 246 41.39 -2.64 -21.36
CA VAL A 246 42.12 -3.53 -20.45
C VAL A 246 41.44 -4.89 -20.42
N LEU A 247 42.23 -5.95 -20.38
CA LEU A 247 41.75 -7.30 -20.11
C LEU A 247 42.09 -7.67 -18.68
N GLN A 248 41.11 -8.08 -17.89
CA GLN A 248 41.31 -8.53 -16.52
C GLN A 248 41.23 -10.05 -16.45
N ASP A 249 42.16 -10.67 -15.78
CA ASP A 249 42.16 -12.10 -15.50
C ASP A 249 40.96 -12.48 -14.65
N LYS A 250 40.26 -13.56 -14.97
CA LYS A 250 39.11 -14.02 -14.20
C LYS A 250 39.49 -14.74 -12.91
N SER A 251 40.69 -15.35 -12.87
CA SER A 251 41.19 -16.08 -11.71
C SER A 251 41.95 -15.15 -10.76
N ASP A 252 42.58 -14.10 -11.28
CA ASP A 252 43.33 -13.09 -10.50
C ASP A 252 42.93 -11.67 -10.96
N PRO A 253 41.93 -11.03 -10.34
CA PRO A 253 41.48 -9.69 -10.72
C PRO A 253 42.54 -8.58 -10.65
N ALA A 254 43.68 -8.81 -9.97
CA ALA A 254 44.80 -7.87 -9.91
C ALA A 254 45.65 -7.89 -11.20
N THR A 255 45.58 -8.98 -11.95
CA THR A 255 46.32 -9.13 -13.21
C THR A 255 45.55 -8.48 -14.36
N LEU A 256 46.14 -7.39 -14.90
CA LEU A 256 45.56 -6.59 -15.98
C LEU A 256 46.47 -6.61 -17.21
N GLY A 257 45.96 -7.06 -18.34
CA GLY A 257 46.57 -6.97 -19.66
C GLY A 257 46.19 -5.66 -20.36
N ARG A 258 47.15 -4.83 -20.72
CA ARG A 258 46.89 -3.59 -21.48
C ARG A 258 46.78 -3.90 -22.95
N VAL A 259 45.74 -3.50 -23.61
CA VAL A 259 45.46 -3.72 -25.01
C VAL A 259 45.24 -2.39 -25.72
N ARG A 260 45.82 -2.21 -26.89
CA ARG A 260 45.51 -1.15 -27.85
C ARG A 260 44.78 -1.79 -28.99
N LEU A 261 43.65 -1.24 -29.33
CA LEU A 261 42.86 -1.68 -30.46
C LEU A 261 43.10 -0.73 -31.65
N GLY A 262 43.58 -1.24 -32.74
CA GLY A 262 43.73 -0.48 -33.97
C GLY A 262 42.39 -0.34 -34.72
N ASP A 263 42.34 0.62 -35.63
CA ASP A 263 41.12 0.89 -36.42
C ASP A 263 40.77 -0.21 -37.43
N GLY A 264 41.64 -1.17 -37.72
CA GLY A 264 41.38 -2.43 -38.47
C GLY A 264 40.93 -3.60 -37.60
N GLY A 265 40.91 -3.43 -36.25
CA GLY A 265 40.53 -4.50 -35.32
C GLY A 265 41.69 -5.36 -34.83
N GLU A 266 42.91 -5.00 -35.13
CA GLU A 266 44.09 -5.64 -34.57
C GLU A 266 44.34 -5.20 -33.10
N ALA A 267 44.71 -6.16 -32.28
CA ALA A 267 45.06 -5.92 -30.90
C ALA A 267 46.54 -5.98 -30.68
N THR A 268 47.14 -4.95 -30.08
CA THR A 268 48.55 -4.88 -29.70
C THR A 268 48.68 -4.55 -28.20
N GLY A 269 49.70 -5.07 -27.52
CA GLY A 269 49.85 -4.80 -26.11
C GLY A 269 50.73 -5.84 -25.36
N LYS A 270 50.56 -5.87 -24.03
CA LYS A 270 51.21 -6.85 -23.16
C LYS A 270 50.17 -7.63 -22.40
N TRP A 271 50.14 -8.95 -22.58
CA TRP A 271 49.25 -9.89 -21.89
C TRP A 271 49.96 -11.25 -21.74
N PRO A 272 49.45 -12.20 -20.95
CA PRO A 272 49.93 -13.57 -20.85
C PRO A 272 49.81 -14.29 -22.20
N ASP A 273 50.81 -15.09 -22.58
CA ASP A 273 50.85 -15.82 -23.89
C ASP A 273 49.61 -16.74 -24.10
N ALA A 274 49.09 -17.29 -23.01
CA ALA A 274 47.89 -18.11 -23.04
C ALA A 274 46.59 -17.38 -23.51
N TRP A 275 46.60 -16.03 -23.51
CA TRP A 275 45.45 -15.23 -23.97
C TRP A 275 45.50 -14.90 -25.46
N ALA A 276 46.65 -15.08 -26.14
CA ALA A 276 46.91 -14.57 -27.47
C ALA A 276 45.93 -15.05 -28.54
N GLU A 277 45.51 -16.30 -28.48
CA GLU A 277 44.53 -16.87 -29.45
C GLU A 277 43.13 -16.33 -29.26
N ALA A 278 42.68 -16.27 -27.99
CA ALA A 278 41.39 -15.74 -27.64
C ALA A 278 41.27 -14.21 -27.89
N ILE A 279 42.38 -13.46 -27.77
CA ILE A 279 42.42 -12.03 -28.10
C ILE A 279 42.27 -11.84 -29.60
N ARG A 280 43.05 -12.60 -30.42
CA ARG A 280 43.01 -12.50 -31.88
C ARG A 280 41.62 -12.81 -32.46
N SER A 281 40.97 -13.80 -31.94
CA SER A 281 39.61 -14.17 -32.42
C SER A 281 38.51 -13.15 -32.04
N ARG A 282 38.69 -12.40 -30.92
CA ARG A 282 37.67 -11.51 -30.39
C ARG A 282 37.90 -10.03 -30.64
N SER A 283 39.12 -9.61 -31.02
CA SER A 283 39.49 -8.19 -31.09
C SER A 283 38.67 -7.38 -32.11
N ALA A 284 38.39 -7.97 -33.30
CA ALA A 284 37.54 -7.33 -34.28
C ALA A 284 36.10 -7.15 -33.79
N GLY A 285 35.58 -8.11 -33.02
CA GLY A 285 34.27 -8.03 -32.38
C GLY A 285 34.23 -6.90 -31.34
N TRP A 286 35.28 -6.75 -30.54
CA TRP A 286 35.36 -5.66 -29.57
C TRP A 286 35.37 -4.27 -30.21
N LEU A 287 36.14 -4.11 -31.32
CA LEU A 287 36.12 -2.86 -32.05
C LEU A 287 34.75 -2.52 -32.62
N LYS A 288 34.06 -3.51 -33.22
CA LYS A 288 32.71 -3.33 -33.75
C LYS A 288 31.73 -2.91 -32.65
N ARG A 289 31.80 -3.54 -31.48
CA ARG A 289 31.00 -3.23 -30.33
C ARG A 289 31.33 -1.86 -29.72
N LEU A 290 32.61 -1.47 -29.61
CA LEU A 290 33.02 -0.14 -29.17
C LEU A 290 32.47 0.97 -30.08
N ARG A 291 32.56 0.77 -31.40
CA ARG A 291 32.00 1.71 -32.38
C ARG A 291 30.49 1.85 -32.30
N ALA A 292 29.79 0.80 -31.90
CA ALA A 292 28.35 0.82 -31.68
C ALA A 292 27.94 1.46 -30.34
N SER A 293 28.79 1.39 -29.31
CA SER A 293 28.49 1.81 -27.94
C SER A 293 29.03 3.19 -27.58
N LEU A 294 30.07 3.69 -28.27
CA LEU A 294 30.66 4.98 -27.99
C LEU A 294 30.40 5.98 -29.12
N PRO A 295 30.21 7.28 -28.80
CA PRO A 295 30.12 8.33 -29.80
C PRO A 295 31.36 8.39 -30.71
N HIS A 296 31.19 8.67 -31.99
CA HIS A 296 32.28 8.67 -32.99
C HIS A 296 33.42 9.69 -32.69
N ASP A 297 33.10 10.78 -31.96
CA ASP A 297 34.04 11.81 -31.56
C ASP A 297 35.01 11.33 -30.45
N ARG A 298 34.69 10.21 -29.79
CA ARG A 298 35.54 9.58 -28.75
C ARG A 298 36.60 8.65 -29.32
N LEU A 299 36.38 8.14 -30.51
CA LEU A 299 37.26 7.19 -31.15
C LEU A 299 38.27 7.90 -32.09
N SER A 300 39.55 7.58 -31.99
CA SER A 300 40.57 8.05 -32.89
C SER A 300 40.79 7.05 -34.04
N ARG A 301 41.38 7.51 -35.15
CA ARG A 301 41.91 6.65 -36.18
C ARG A 301 43.40 6.38 -35.92
N GLY A 302 43.83 5.12 -36.13
CA GLY A 302 45.25 4.74 -35.99
C GLY A 302 45.47 3.50 -35.14
N GLU A 303 46.62 3.40 -34.52
CA GLU A 303 47.07 2.21 -33.74
C GLU A 303 46.29 1.99 -32.44
N ASP A 304 45.62 3.03 -31.91
CA ASP A 304 44.80 2.95 -30.70
C ASP A 304 43.54 3.82 -30.83
N VAL A 305 42.39 3.16 -31.03
CA VAL A 305 41.09 3.86 -31.17
C VAL A 305 40.66 4.63 -29.92
N LEU A 306 41.22 4.33 -28.74
CA LEU A 306 40.97 5.02 -27.45
C LEU A 306 42.11 5.98 -27.09
N GLY A 307 43.08 6.17 -27.97
CA GLY A 307 44.28 6.98 -27.68
C GLY A 307 44.04 8.48 -27.55
N LYS A 308 42.85 8.99 -27.84
CA LYS A 308 42.52 10.43 -27.76
C LYS A 308 42.39 10.86 -26.31
N PRO A 309 43.20 11.83 -25.82
CA PRO A 309 43.03 12.35 -24.47
C PRO A 309 41.69 13.09 -24.32
N LEU A 310 41.09 13.02 -23.16
CA LEU A 310 39.83 13.70 -22.80
C LEU A 310 40.18 14.98 -22.02
N ASP A 311 39.50 16.07 -22.34
CA ASP A 311 39.45 17.25 -21.47
C ASP A 311 38.47 17.02 -20.31
N ASP A 312 38.37 17.94 -19.35
CA ASP A 312 37.56 17.82 -18.15
C ASP A 312 36.04 17.74 -18.47
N GLU A 313 35.62 18.41 -19.53
CA GLU A 313 34.21 18.34 -19.95
C GLU A 313 33.85 16.99 -20.61
N ALA A 314 34.79 16.46 -21.41
CA ALA A 314 34.65 15.15 -22.00
C ALA A 314 34.74 14.02 -20.94
N ALA A 315 35.62 14.18 -19.96
CA ALA A 315 35.70 13.26 -18.81
C ALA A 315 34.42 13.29 -17.95
N TRP A 316 33.92 14.50 -17.70
CA TRP A 316 32.64 14.64 -17.01
C TRP A 316 31.50 13.95 -17.74
N ARG A 317 31.35 14.16 -19.07
CA ARG A 317 30.32 13.50 -19.88
C ARG A 317 30.52 11.99 -19.89
N PHE A 318 31.77 11.51 -19.93
CA PHE A 318 32.07 10.09 -19.82
C PHE A 318 31.63 9.52 -18.47
N LEU A 319 31.95 10.16 -17.37
CA LEU A 319 31.61 9.74 -16.02
C LEU A 319 30.08 9.71 -15.79
N ASN A 320 29.35 10.67 -16.33
CA ASN A 320 27.93 10.85 -16.05
C ASN A 320 27.00 10.14 -17.05
N THR A 321 27.40 10.06 -18.32
CA THR A 321 26.52 9.58 -19.41
C THR A 321 27.11 8.38 -20.14
N ASP A 322 28.33 8.52 -20.69
CA ASP A 322 28.89 7.50 -21.58
C ASP A 322 29.19 6.20 -20.82
N SER A 323 29.62 6.28 -19.56
CA SER A 323 29.89 5.11 -18.72
C SER A 323 28.62 4.29 -18.44
N ARG A 324 27.48 4.95 -18.23
CA ARG A 324 26.20 4.28 -18.04
C ARG A 324 25.74 3.61 -19.33
N GLN A 325 25.86 4.29 -20.47
CA GLN A 325 25.54 3.71 -21.78
C GLN A 325 26.40 2.49 -22.11
N LEU A 326 27.68 2.54 -21.73
CA LEU A 326 28.60 1.40 -21.87
C LEU A 326 28.18 0.22 -20.96
N LEU A 327 27.81 0.48 -19.72
CA LEU A 327 27.32 -0.55 -18.80
C LEU A 327 26.01 -1.18 -19.34
N GLU A 328 25.08 -0.36 -19.85
CA GLU A 328 23.84 -0.82 -20.50
C GLU A 328 24.12 -1.63 -21.76
N ALA A 329 25.17 -1.31 -22.52
CA ALA A 329 25.68 -2.11 -23.64
C ALA A 329 26.49 -3.34 -23.19
N GLY A 330 26.53 -3.64 -21.89
CA GLY A 330 27.21 -4.80 -21.30
C GLY A 330 28.72 -4.71 -21.21
N TRP A 331 29.30 -3.52 -21.34
CA TRP A 331 30.71 -3.30 -21.04
C TRP A 331 30.94 -3.17 -19.55
N GLN A 332 32.03 -3.72 -19.07
CA GLN A 332 32.51 -3.40 -17.73
C GLN A 332 33.37 -2.15 -17.79
N VAL A 333 33.12 -1.16 -16.94
CA VAL A 333 33.84 0.10 -16.89
C VAL A 333 34.45 0.29 -15.51
N LEU A 334 35.76 0.46 -15.47
CA LEU A 334 36.53 0.80 -14.27
C LEU A 334 36.65 2.34 -14.16
N LEU A 335 35.86 2.89 -13.23
CA LEU A 335 35.92 4.31 -12.91
C LEU A 335 36.83 4.56 -11.72
N PRO A 336 37.35 5.81 -11.52
CA PRO A 336 38.08 6.18 -10.33
C PRO A 336 37.31 5.89 -9.04
N ALA A 337 37.97 5.40 -8.00
CA ALA A 337 37.33 4.96 -6.76
C ALA A 337 36.54 6.09 -6.06
N TRP A 338 36.96 7.34 -6.18
CA TRP A 338 36.24 8.48 -5.63
C TRP A 338 34.91 8.78 -6.33
N TRP A 339 34.76 8.39 -7.62
CA TRP A 339 33.53 8.66 -8.39
C TRP A 339 32.35 7.92 -7.82
N GLU A 340 32.50 6.67 -7.43
CA GLU A 340 31.43 5.90 -6.80
C GLU A 340 30.99 6.54 -5.49
N ALA A 341 31.92 7.00 -4.68
CA ALA A 341 31.62 7.72 -3.44
C ALA A 341 30.97 9.09 -3.70
N ALA A 342 31.41 9.82 -4.74
CA ALA A 342 30.84 11.12 -5.09
C ALA A 342 29.46 11.03 -5.75
N SER A 343 29.21 10.00 -6.56
CA SER A 343 27.93 9.80 -7.25
C SER A 343 26.81 9.29 -6.32
N ARG A 344 27.14 8.53 -5.27
CA ARG A 344 26.20 8.03 -4.27
C ARG A 344 25.84 9.06 -3.21
N LYS A 345 26.76 9.97 -2.88
CA LYS A 345 26.55 10.99 -1.87
C LYS A 345 25.94 12.24 -2.51
N LYS A 346 24.65 12.43 -2.28
CA LYS A 346 23.98 13.67 -2.66
C LYS A 346 24.57 14.83 -1.87
N PRO A 347 24.74 16.03 -2.47
CA PRO A 347 25.14 17.22 -1.73
C PRO A 347 24.12 17.54 -0.65
N ARG A 348 24.61 17.88 0.53
CA ARG A 348 23.80 18.16 1.70
C ARG A 348 24.10 19.55 2.25
N LEU A 349 23.05 20.27 2.61
CA LEU A 349 23.19 21.48 3.40
C LEU A 349 23.09 21.08 4.87
N ARG A 350 24.19 21.24 5.62
CA ARG A 350 24.24 20.91 7.04
C ARG A 350 24.01 22.15 7.88
N ALA A 351 23.12 22.02 8.84
CA ALA A 351 22.83 23.03 9.85
C ALA A 351 23.19 22.47 11.24
N ALA A 352 24.29 22.93 11.83
CA ALA A 352 24.68 22.51 13.18
C ALA A 352 24.11 23.48 14.22
N VAL A 353 23.37 22.98 15.22
CA VAL A 353 22.79 23.79 16.29
C VAL A 353 23.87 24.34 17.19
N GLN A 354 23.99 25.68 17.30
CA GLN A 354 24.92 26.33 18.23
C GLN A 354 24.39 26.15 19.66
N SER A 355 25.24 25.66 20.58
CA SER A 355 24.93 25.58 21.99
C SER A 355 25.06 26.97 22.63
N GLU A 356 23.96 27.64 22.91
CA GLU A 356 24.00 28.74 23.86
C GLU A 356 24.18 28.21 25.29
N ASP A 357 25.11 28.86 26.04
CA ASP A 357 25.48 28.57 27.44
C ASP A 357 24.21 28.52 28.33
N GLU A 358 23.86 27.34 28.85
CA GLU A 358 22.67 27.08 29.69
C GLU A 358 22.65 27.85 31.03
N SER A 359 23.66 28.64 31.34
CA SER A 359 23.84 29.22 32.65
C SER A 359 23.01 30.47 32.93
N LYS A 360 22.35 31.10 31.96
CA LYS A 360 21.74 32.43 32.13
C LYS A 360 20.20 32.52 32.10
N LYS A 361 19.45 31.43 31.86
CA LYS A 361 17.95 31.51 31.86
C LYS A 361 17.26 30.40 32.66
N ARG A 362 17.60 30.24 33.95
CA ARG A 362 16.74 29.50 34.89
C ARG A 362 15.65 30.40 35.42
N GLY A 363 14.64 30.71 34.61
CA GLY A 363 13.34 31.21 35.12
C GLY A 363 12.45 30.01 35.39
N ARG A 364 12.15 29.70 36.65
CA ARG A 364 11.20 28.66 37.08
C ARG A 364 9.86 28.88 36.38
N GLY A 365 9.38 27.89 35.65
CA GLY A 365 7.97 27.83 35.17
C GLY A 365 7.71 28.05 33.66
N LYS A 366 8.75 28.31 32.80
CA LYS A 366 8.58 28.30 31.34
C LYS A 366 8.99 26.94 30.77
N SER A 367 8.27 26.50 29.75
CA SER A 367 8.63 25.34 28.92
C SER A 367 10.13 25.39 28.58
N LEU A 368 10.85 24.26 28.69
CA LEU A 368 12.28 24.18 28.36
C LEU A 368 12.57 24.54 26.90
N PHE A 369 11.62 24.27 26.01
CA PHE A 369 11.62 24.68 24.60
C PHE A 369 10.16 24.89 24.19
N GLY A 370 9.70 26.13 24.06
CA GLY A 370 8.46 26.41 23.34
C GLY A 370 8.58 26.02 21.88
N LEU A 371 7.48 25.63 21.23
CA LEU A 371 7.46 25.34 19.77
C LEU A 371 8.01 26.49 18.91
N GLU A 372 8.04 27.70 19.44
CA GLU A 372 8.53 28.93 18.81
C GLU A 372 9.98 29.26 19.22
N ALA A 373 10.70 28.37 19.89
CA ALA A 373 12.10 28.60 20.25
C ALA A 373 12.95 28.68 18.98
N ILE A 374 13.56 29.83 18.74
CA ILE A 374 14.46 30.07 17.61
C ILE A 374 15.83 29.47 17.94
N LEU A 375 16.32 28.59 17.07
CA LEU A 375 17.63 27.94 17.17
C LEU A 375 18.57 28.59 16.17
N ASN A 376 19.76 28.98 16.63
CA ASN A 376 20.83 29.49 15.78
C ASN A 376 21.66 28.33 15.22
N PHE A 377 22.02 28.39 13.94
CA PHE A 377 22.72 27.35 13.21
C PHE A 377 24.05 27.87 12.62
N ASP A 378 25.05 26.97 12.60
CA ASP A 378 26.25 27.10 11.78
C ASP A 378 26.01 26.31 10.49
N TRP A 379 25.93 27.01 9.35
CA TRP A 379 25.61 26.43 8.06
C TRP A 379 26.86 25.97 7.33
N ARG A 380 26.88 24.70 6.91
CA ARG A 380 27.95 24.08 6.12
C ARG A 380 27.37 23.38 4.90
N ILE A 381 28.08 23.49 3.79
CA ILE A 381 27.72 22.83 2.53
C ILE A 381 28.60 21.59 2.40
N SER A 382 28.02 20.41 2.46
CA SER A 382 28.67 19.13 2.29
C SER A 382 28.53 18.65 0.86
N ILE A 383 29.64 18.54 0.13
CA ILE A 383 29.69 17.99 -1.23
C ILE A 383 30.67 16.82 -1.24
N GLY A 384 30.14 15.60 -1.41
CA GLY A 384 30.93 14.38 -1.25
C GLY A 384 31.42 14.22 0.20
N ASP A 385 32.73 14.20 0.39
CA ASP A 385 33.41 14.11 1.71
C ASP A 385 34.00 15.45 2.18
N ALA A 386 33.68 16.55 1.50
CA ALA A 386 34.20 17.88 1.83
C ALA A 386 33.08 18.74 2.43
N ASP A 387 33.31 19.24 3.64
CA ASP A 387 32.48 20.27 4.26
C ASP A 387 33.09 21.64 3.96
N LEU A 388 32.27 22.49 3.31
CA LEU A 388 32.65 23.82 2.85
C LEU A 388 31.86 24.86 3.66
N ASN A 389 32.54 25.93 4.06
CA ASN A 389 31.86 27.13 4.51
C ASN A 389 31.39 27.95 3.30
N GLU A 390 30.54 28.96 3.52
CA GLU A 390 29.96 29.79 2.47
C GLU A 390 31.00 30.47 1.59
N GLN A 391 32.10 30.93 2.17
CA GLN A 391 33.19 31.60 1.44
C GLN A 391 33.95 30.62 0.55
N GLU A 392 34.33 29.44 1.08
CA GLU A 392 35.00 28.37 0.31
C GLU A 392 34.13 27.87 -0.85
N PHE A 393 32.84 27.82 -0.64
CA PHE A 393 31.87 27.44 -1.69
C PHE A 393 31.80 28.49 -2.80
N ASP A 394 31.72 29.78 -2.48
CA ASP A 394 31.72 30.86 -3.45
C ASP A 394 33.07 30.96 -4.23
N GLU A 395 34.18 30.68 -3.60
CA GLU A 395 35.51 30.62 -4.27
C GLU A 395 35.58 29.45 -5.28
N LEU A 396 35.03 28.28 -4.92
CA LEU A 396 34.95 27.15 -5.85
C LEU A 396 34.06 27.41 -7.04
N LEU A 397 32.94 28.14 -6.83
CA LEU A 397 32.04 28.55 -7.89
C LEU A 397 32.67 29.54 -8.87
N ALA A 398 33.53 30.41 -8.38
CA ALA A 398 34.23 31.40 -9.20
C ALA A 398 35.18 30.77 -10.24
N ARG A 399 35.59 29.51 -10.05
CA ARG A 399 36.45 28.78 -10.99
C ARG A 399 35.71 28.28 -12.23
N GLY A 400 34.40 28.10 -12.17
CA GLY A 400 33.57 27.73 -13.33
C GLY A 400 33.79 26.29 -13.85
N GLU A 401 34.57 25.47 -13.15
CA GLU A 401 34.92 24.09 -13.51
C GLU A 401 33.92 23.10 -12.89
N ARG A 402 33.56 22.00 -13.61
CA ARG A 402 32.65 20.97 -13.09
C ARG A 402 33.33 19.92 -12.23
N LEU A 403 34.63 19.67 -12.48
CA LEU A 403 35.48 18.79 -11.69
C LEU A 403 36.59 19.61 -11.10
N VAL A 404 36.61 19.77 -9.77
CA VAL A 404 37.60 20.59 -9.08
C VAL A 404 38.32 19.76 -8.04
N LYS A 405 39.69 19.82 -8.03
CA LYS A 405 40.46 19.21 -6.98
C LYS A 405 40.58 20.20 -5.81
N PHE A 406 39.97 19.86 -4.67
CA PHE A 406 39.99 20.67 -3.46
C PHE A 406 40.53 19.83 -2.28
N ARG A 407 41.56 20.31 -1.60
CA ARG A 407 42.25 19.59 -0.49
C ARG A 407 42.61 18.14 -0.86
N ASP A 408 43.19 17.93 -2.04
CA ASP A 408 43.55 16.64 -2.64
C ASP A 408 42.40 15.67 -2.92
N ARG A 409 41.17 16.18 -2.96
CA ARG A 409 39.97 15.39 -3.30
C ARG A 409 39.27 16.01 -4.50
N TRP A 410 38.74 15.16 -5.36
CA TRP A 410 37.91 15.59 -6.46
C TRP A 410 36.46 15.91 -5.96
N ILE A 411 36.02 17.12 -6.26
CA ILE A 411 34.67 17.61 -5.97
C ILE A 411 33.93 17.78 -7.30
N VAL A 412 32.67 17.31 -7.30
CA VAL A 412 31.76 17.44 -8.43
C VAL A 412 30.88 18.65 -8.21
N LEU A 413 30.96 19.63 -9.11
CA LEU A 413 30.13 20.83 -9.09
C LEU A 413 29.12 20.82 -10.23
N ASP A 414 27.89 20.29 -9.95
CA ASP A 414 26.78 20.33 -10.90
C ASP A 414 26.11 21.72 -10.88
N PRO A 415 26.04 22.46 -12.01
CA PRO A 415 25.44 23.77 -12.07
C PRO A 415 23.97 23.82 -11.64
N ALA A 416 23.19 22.78 -11.95
CA ALA A 416 21.77 22.69 -11.56
C ALA A 416 21.64 22.57 -10.04
N LEU A 417 22.49 21.77 -9.44
CA LEU A 417 22.56 21.53 -7.99
C LEU A 417 23.02 22.77 -7.23
N ILE A 418 24.02 23.44 -7.76
CA ILE A 418 24.54 24.73 -7.24
C ILE A 418 23.43 25.79 -7.24
N ALA A 419 22.69 25.91 -8.34
CA ALA A 419 21.57 26.83 -8.43
C ALA A 419 20.44 26.49 -7.44
N GLN A 420 20.30 25.23 -7.10
CA GLN A 420 19.33 24.77 -6.09
C GLN A 420 19.80 25.11 -4.67
N ILE A 421 21.08 24.85 -4.33
CA ILE A 421 21.69 25.23 -3.04
C ILE A 421 21.56 26.74 -2.84
N ARG A 422 21.93 27.56 -3.86
CA ARG A 422 21.84 29.02 -3.81
C ARG A 422 20.40 29.50 -3.57
N ARG A 423 19.42 28.95 -4.29
CA ARG A 423 17.99 29.25 -4.07
C ARG A 423 17.52 28.86 -2.68
N MET A 424 17.97 27.74 -2.13
CA MET A 424 17.65 27.36 -0.75
C MET A 424 18.26 28.33 0.26
N MET A 425 19.50 28.75 0.05
CA MET A 425 20.20 29.70 0.93
C MET A 425 19.59 31.12 0.83
N GLU A 426 19.19 31.57 -0.35
CA GLU A 426 18.53 32.86 -0.58
C GLU A 426 17.08 32.89 -0.05
N GLY A 427 16.38 31.75 -0.08
CA GLY A 427 15.02 31.60 0.44
C GLY A 427 14.91 31.46 1.95
N MET A 428 16.03 31.23 2.66
CA MET A 428 16.09 31.16 4.11
C MET A 428 16.45 32.51 4.70
N ASP A 429 15.56 33.08 5.49
CA ASP A 429 15.87 34.29 6.28
C ASP A 429 16.80 33.90 7.44
N LYS A 430 18.10 34.05 7.19
CA LYS A 430 19.17 33.69 8.14
C LYS A 430 19.06 34.44 9.48
N SER A 431 18.27 35.52 9.54
CA SER A 431 18.06 36.34 10.73
C SER A 431 17.00 35.79 11.68
N GLN A 432 16.09 34.92 11.18
CA GLN A 432 14.97 34.40 11.97
C GLN A 432 15.22 32.98 12.54
N GLY A 433 16.26 32.25 12.08
CA GLY A 433 16.54 30.87 12.54
C GLY A 433 15.45 29.86 12.16
N LEU A 434 15.62 28.58 12.52
CA LEU A 434 14.58 27.55 12.38
C LEU A 434 13.86 27.36 13.72
N SER A 435 12.54 27.18 13.69
CA SER A 435 11.81 26.81 14.91
C SER A 435 12.18 25.37 15.33
N PHE A 436 12.04 25.06 16.60
CA PHE A 436 12.22 23.68 17.12
C PHE A 436 11.33 22.69 16.34
N GLN A 437 10.17 23.12 15.90
CA GLN A 437 9.22 22.34 15.11
C GLN A 437 9.77 22.00 13.72
N ASP A 438 10.40 22.95 13.02
CA ASP A 438 11.02 22.70 11.71
C ASP A 438 12.20 21.74 11.84
N VAL A 439 13.00 21.89 12.88
CA VAL A 439 14.14 21.00 13.20
C VAL A 439 13.65 19.58 13.49
N LEU A 440 12.57 19.44 14.26
CA LEU A 440 11.97 18.13 14.54
C LEU A 440 11.47 17.45 13.26
N GLN A 441 10.77 18.18 12.40
CA GLN A 441 10.32 17.62 11.11
C GLN A 441 11.47 17.17 10.23
N LEU A 442 12.49 18.01 10.09
CA LEU A 442 13.66 17.71 9.26
C LEU A 442 14.41 16.48 9.78
N HIS A 443 14.59 16.39 11.10
CA HIS A 443 15.26 15.24 11.71
C HIS A 443 14.45 13.94 11.54
N LEU A 444 13.13 13.97 11.75
CA LEU A 444 12.29 12.78 11.58
C LEU A 444 12.22 12.28 10.13
N LEU A 445 12.35 13.20 9.17
CA LEU A 445 12.35 12.85 7.75
C LEU A 445 13.74 12.36 7.30
N SER A 446 14.84 12.88 7.85
CA SER A 446 16.19 12.49 7.48
C SER A 446 16.61 11.09 7.98
N GLN A 447 16.05 10.59 9.09
CA GLN A 447 16.30 9.23 9.60
C GLN A 447 15.77 8.10 8.71
N GLY A 448 15.12 8.39 7.59
CA GLY A 448 14.47 7.39 6.73
C GLY A 448 15.36 6.71 5.72
N ASP A 449 16.52 7.27 5.41
CA ASP A 449 17.42 6.74 4.38
C ASP A 449 18.55 5.85 4.94
N ALA A 450 18.67 5.77 6.27
CA ALA A 450 19.74 4.98 6.92
C ALA A 450 19.30 3.55 7.31
N ASP A 451 18.01 3.30 7.53
CA ASP A 451 17.50 1.98 7.97
C ASP A 451 16.93 1.12 6.81
N GLY A 452 16.99 1.60 5.56
CA GLY A 452 16.43 0.92 4.39
C GLY A 452 17.32 -0.15 3.75
N ASP A 453 18.58 -0.28 4.13
CA ASP A 453 19.56 -1.17 3.47
C ASP A 453 19.80 -2.52 4.17
N ALA A 454 19.03 -2.90 5.19
CA ALA A 454 19.28 -4.11 5.97
C ALA A 454 18.30 -5.27 5.74
N ASP A 455 17.30 -5.15 4.86
CA ASP A 455 16.40 -6.29 4.57
C ASP A 455 16.23 -6.44 3.05
N GLY A 456 17.04 -7.37 2.50
CA GLY A 456 17.06 -7.72 1.08
C GLY A 456 15.79 -8.45 0.66
N GLY A 457 14.79 -7.69 0.29
CA GLY A 457 13.58 -8.16 -0.39
C GLY A 457 13.39 -7.35 -1.67
N ALA A 458 13.97 -7.81 -2.77
CA ALA A 458 13.71 -7.26 -4.10
C ALA A 458 12.22 -7.46 -4.46
N SER A 459 11.44 -6.39 -4.40
CA SER A 459 10.19 -6.30 -5.15
C SER A 459 10.37 -5.28 -6.25
N ASP A 460 10.67 -5.81 -7.41
CA ASP A 460 10.68 -5.12 -8.69
C ASP A 460 9.23 -4.81 -9.09
N ALA A 461 8.86 -3.55 -9.11
CA ALA A 461 7.61 -3.09 -9.70
C ALA A 461 7.84 -1.72 -10.36
N GLY A 462 8.02 -1.76 -11.68
CA GLY A 462 7.57 -0.72 -12.60
C GLY A 462 8.16 0.67 -12.40
N ALA A 463 9.41 0.90 -12.79
CA ALA A 463 9.92 2.25 -13.03
C ALA A 463 9.38 2.75 -14.38
N GLU A 464 8.27 3.44 -14.37
CA GLU A 464 7.92 4.32 -15.49
C GLU A 464 8.92 5.48 -15.55
N THR A 465 9.48 5.62 -16.73
CA THR A 465 10.38 6.69 -17.16
C THR A 465 9.75 8.06 -16.97
N SER A 466 10.17 8.78 -15.93
CA SER A 466 10.05 10.24 -15.91
C SER A 466 11.44 10.83 -16.09
N THR A 467 11.56 11.54 -17.16
CA THR A 467 12.69 12.35 -17.59
C THR A 467 13.29 13.19 -16.48
N ALA A 468 14.63 13.19 -16.44
CA ALA A 468 15.51 14.07 -15.67
C ALA A 468 15.38 13.95 -14.13
N GLY A 469 16.11 13.02 -13.56
CA GLY A 469 16.44 13.01 -12.13
C GLY A 469 17.28 14.25 -11.77
N ALA A 470 16.61 15.39 -11.50
CA ALA A 470 17.25 16.53 -10.86
C ALA A 470 17.64 16.08 -9.45
N ALA A 471 18.92 15.95 -9.20
CA ALA A 471 19.45 15.66 -7.89
C ALA A 471 18.90 16.72 -6.91
N ARG A 472 18.15 16.29 -5.89
CA ARG A 472 17.63 17.18 -4.86
C ARG A 472 18.67 17.33 -3.77
N VAL A 473 18.94 18.59 -3.38
CA VAL A 473 19.79 18.88 -2.22
C VAL A 473 19.04 18.45 -0.96
N GLU A 474 19.68 17.65 -0.12
CA GLU A 474 19.13 17.25 1.16
C GLU A 474 19.58 18.23 2.25
N LEU A 475 18.62 18.65 3.09
CA LEU A 475 18.91 19.46 4.28
C LEU A 475 19.10 18.50 5.46
N GLU A 476 20.32 18.42 5.98
CA GLU A 476 20.66 17.63 7.16
C GLU A 476 20.86 18.56 8.36
N VAL A 477 20.10 18.33 9.42
CA VAL A 477 20.22 19.09 10.66
C VAL A 477 21.03 18.27 11.66
N GLU A 478 22.23 18.74 12.00
CA GLU A 478 23.06 18.15 13.06
C GLU A 478 22.55 18.65 14.41
N LEU A 479 21.95 17.75 15.19
CA LEU A 479 21.48 18.04 16.54
C LEU A 479 22.63 17.91 17.53
N ASN A 480 22.66 18.79 18.53
CA ASN A 480 23.55 18.60 19.67
C ASN A 480 23.13 17.37 20.51
N ALA A 481 24.03 16.83 21.33
CA ALA A 481 23.77 15.62 22.13
C ALA A 481 22.52 15.71 23.01
N HIS A 482 22.14 16.91 23.46
CA HIS A 482 20.95 17.13 24.26
C HIS A 482 19.66 16.97 23.43
N LEU A 483 19.58 17.58 22.25
CA LEU A 483 18.46 17.44 21.33
C LEU A 483 18.36 16.03 20.78
N THR A 484 19.48 15.38 20.45
CA THR A 484 19.49 13.97 20.02
C THR A 484 18.94 13.05 21.12
N GLY A 485 19.34 13.23 22.37
CA GLY A 485 18.79 12.49 23.51
C GLY A 485 17.31 12.76 23.72
N LEU A 486 16.85 13.99 23.48
CA LEU A 486 15.43 14.35 23.55
C LEU A 486 14.62 13.65 22.45
N MET A 487 15.12 13.65 21.20
CA MET A 487 14.49 12.98 20.06
C MET A 487 14.38 11.47 20.26
N ALA A 488 15.44 10.84 20.79
CA ALA A 488 15.40 9.42 21.15
C ALA A 488 14.29 9.13 22.17
N LYS A 489 14.15 9.96 23.21
CA LYS A 489 13.09 9.83 24.23
C LYS A 489 11.69 10.05 23.70
N ILE A 490 11.51 10.92 22.71
CA ILE A 490 10.20 11.13 22.06
C ILE A 490 9.82 9.90 21.23
N ASN A 491 10.78 9.27 20.56
CA ASN A 491 10.55 8.16 19.63
C ASN A 491 10.48 6.77 20.27
N GLN A 492 11.11 6.58 21.44
CA GLN A 492 11.24 5.27 22.08
C GLN A 492 10.47 5.23 23.40
N GLN A 493 9.46 4.35 23.46
CA GLN A 493 8.64 4.15 24.66
C GLN A 493 9.45 3.70 25.88
N SER A 494 10.54 2.96 25.68
CA SER A 494 11.44 2.50 26.76
C SER A 494 12.20 3.64 27.46
N GLU A 495 12.28 4.80 26.84
CA GLU A 495 13.00 5.99 27.32
C GLU A 495 12.11 6.98 28.11
N TRP A 496 10.79 6.69 28.20
CA TRP A 496 9.89 7.57 28.95
C TRP A 496 10.17 7.49 30.45
N PRO A 497 10.10 8.64 31.18
CA PRO A 497 10.34 8.63 32.60
C PRO A 497 9.24 7.82 33.31
N ARG A 498 9.63 6.90 34.16
CA ARG A 498 8.66 6.22 35.04
C ARG A 498 8.24 7.20 36.09
N LEU A 499 6.95 7.47 36.15
CA LEU A 499 6.34 8.33 37.17
C LEU A 499 5.42 7.49 38.05
N ASP A 500 5.54 7.69 39.34
CA ASP A 500 4.59 7.10 40.30
C ASP A 500 3.22 7.80 40.22
N PRO A 501 2.12 7.06 40.33
CA PRO A 501 0.80 7.66 40.39
C PRO A 501 0.70 8.70 41.51
N PRO A 502 -0.02 9.83 41.28
CA PRO A 502 -0.22 10.85 42.32
C PRO A 502 -0.87 10.28 43.58
N ALA A 503 -0.46 10.75 44.74
CA ALA A 503 -0.93 10.24 46.05
C ALA A 503 -2.45 10.39 46.26
N GLY A 504 -3.06 11.38 45.62
CA GLY A 504 -4.50 11.62 45.66
C GLY A 504 -5.34 10.74 44.75
N LEU A 505 -4.73 9.83 43.92
CA LEU A 505 -5.45 8.97 43.02
C LEU A 505 -6.06 7.77 43.74
N ARG A 506 -7.38 7.57 43.56
CA ARG A 506 -8.12 6.42 44.08
C ARG A 506 -8.36 5.36 43.04
N ALA A 507 -7.30 4.94 42.36
CA ALA A 507 -7.33 3.87 41.36
C ALA A 507 -5.95 3.22 41.24
N GLU A 508 -5.92 1.91 40.96
CA GLU A 508 -4.72 1.23 40.53
C GLU A 508 -4.60 1.33 39.03
N LEU A 509 -3.47 1.86 38.55
CA LEU A 509 -3.18 1.94 37.14
C LEU A 509 -2.51 0.65 36.66
N ARG A 510 -2.93 0.15 35.53
CA ARG A 510 -2.19 -0.89 34.82
C ARG A 510 -0.88 -0.30 34.26
N SER A 511 0.13 -1.14 34.00
CA SER A 511 1.44 -0.70 33.49
C SER A 511 1.33 0.22 32.29
N TYR A 512 0.56 -0.16 31.28
CA TYR A 512 0.36 0.67 30.10
C TYR A 512 -0.37 2.00 30.38
N GLN A 513 -1.27 2.03 31.37
CA GLN A 513 -1.94 3.28 31.79
C GLN A 513 -0.98 4.21 32.49
N GLN A 514 -0.06 3.67 33.28
CA GLN A 514 1.01 4.41 33.91
C GLN A 514 1.97 5.00 32.85
N ASP A 515 2.34 4.21 31.84
CA ASP A 515 3.12 4.68 30.70
C ASP A 515 2.42 5.82 29.94
N GLY A 516 1.11 5.69 29.70
CA GLY A 516 0.35 6.73 29.02
C GLY A 516 0.25 8.04 29.80
N PHE A 517 0.06 7.95 31.10
CA PHE A 517 0.11 9.09 32.00
C PHE A 517 1.51 9.74 32.00
N ALA A 518 2.58 8.94 32.13
CA ALA A 518 3.95 9.41 32.11
C ALA A 518 4.31 10.10 30.79
N TRP A 519 3.83 9.57 29.67
CA TRP A 519 3.99 10.17 28.34
C TRP A 519 3.28 11.53 28.23
N LEU A 520 2.05 11.68 28.72
CA LEU A 520 1.36 12.96 28.76
C LEU A 520 2.14 13.99 29.60
N ALA A 521 2.64 13.59 30.76
CA ALA A 521 3.44 14.45 31.63
C ALA A 521 4.78 14.84 31.00
N PHE A 522 5.41 13.91 30.26
CA PHE A 522 6.63 14.14 29.51
C PHE A 522 6.42 15.19 28.41
N LEU A 523 5.40 15.02 27.54
CA LEU A 523 5.12 15.99 26.45
C LEU A 523 4.79 17.39 27.01
N ARG A 524 4.04 17.48 28.10
CA ARG A 524 3.77 18.78 28.79
C ARG A 524 5.05 19.52 29.13
N ARG A 525 6.07 18.82 29.64
CA ARG A 525 7.35 19.43 30.05
C ARG A 525 8.04 20.17 28.90
N PHE A 526 7.82 19.73 27.66
CA PHE A 526 8.38 20.34 26.46
C PHE A 526 7.40 21.26 25.72
N GLY A 527 6.20 21.46 26.25
CA GLY A 527 5.16 22.26 25.60
C GLY A 527 4.59 21.64 24.33
N LEU A 528 4.77 20.31 24.15
CA LEU A 528 4.29 19.56 23.01
C LEU A 528 2.89 18.98 23.29
N GLY A 529 1.99 19.05 22.32
CA GLY A 529 0.66 18.48 22.44
C GLY A 529 0.64 16.96 22.28
N ALA A 530 -0.47 16.32 22.66
CA ALA A 530 -0.61 14.87 22.71
C ALA A 530 -1.94 14.38 22.13
N CYS A 531 -1.90 13.29 21.36
CA CYS A 531 -3.06 12.54 20.93
C CYS A 531 -3.05 11.14 21.54
N LEU A 532 -3.85 10.91 22.58
CA LEU A 532 -4.03 9.58 23.18
C LEU A 532 -5.12 8.84 22.42
N ALA A 533 -4.68 7.97 21.52
CA ALA A 533 -5.51 7.27 20.53
C ALA A 533 -5.71 5.79 20.87
N ASP A 534 -5.57 5.40 22.12
CA ASP A 534 -5.81 4.04 22.61
C ASP A 534 -7.20 3.53 22.21
N ASP A 535 -7.33 2.25 21.97
CA ASP A 535 -8.63 1.61 21.71
C ASP A 535 -9.64 1.95 22.80
N MET A 536 -10.92 1.99 22.45
CA MET A 536 -11.99 2.23 23.41
C MET A 536 -11.99 1.18 24.51
N GLY A 537 -12.17 1.61 25.76
CA GLY A 537 -12.17 0.72 26.92
C GLY A 537 -10.79 0.47 27.56
N LEU A 538 -9.69 1.02 27.02
CA LEU A 538 -8.36 0.96 27.64
C LEU A 538 -8.12 1.99 28.75
N GLY A 539 -9.15 2.75 29.15
CA GLY A 539 -9.08 3.67 30.29
C GLY A 539 -8.37 4.99 29.98
N LYS A 540 -8.61 5.59 28.79
CA LYS A 540 -8.12 6.94 28.45
C LYS A 540 -8.51 7.98 29.49
N THR A 541 -9.74 7.90 30.01
CA THR A 541 -10.27 8.81 31.04
C THR A 541 -9.44 8.77 32.32
N VAL A 542 -9.13 7.58 32.85
CA VAL A 542 -8.35 7.48 34.10
C VAL A 542 -6.90 7.94 33.87
N GLN A 543 -6.31 7.70 32.71
CA GLN A 543 -4.98 8.21 32.39
C GLN A 543 -4.96 9.74 32.39
N LEU A 544 -5.97 10.38 31.79
CA LEU A 544 -6.08 11.83 31.78
C LEU A 544 -6.37 12.40 33.18
N ILE A 545 -7.24 11.77 33.96
CA ILE A 545 -7.53 12.20 35.36
C ILE A 545 -6.23 12.12 36.20
N THR A 546 -5.46 11.06 36.06
CA THR A 546 -4.16 10.90 36.72
C THR A 546 -3.19 12.00 36.31
N TYR A 547 -3.11 12.32 35.02
CA TYR A 547 -2.30 13.43 34.53
C TYR A 547 -2.74 14.78 35.10
N LEU A 548 -4.04 15.07 35.12
CA LEU A 548 -4.55 16.34 35.70
C LEU A 548 -4.27 16.46 37.19
N LEU A 549 -4.39 15.37 37.94
CA LEU A 549 -4.06 15.32 39.37
C LEU A 549 -2.57 15.54 39.60
N HIS A 550 -1.72 14.85 38.81
CA HIS A 550 -0.27 15.07 38.85
C HIS A 550 0.10 16.53 38.52
N ALA A 551 -0.52 17.12 37.50
CA ALA A 551 -0.28 18.52 37.13
C ALA A 551 -0.67 19.49 38.26
N LYS A 552 -1.71 19.17 39.00
CA LYS A 552 -2.12 19.93 40.19
C LYS A 552 -1.11 19.80 41.34
N GLU A 553 -0.64 18.58 41.65
CA GLU A 553 0.30 18.32 42.75
C GLU A 553 1.69 18.91 42.49
N GLN A 554 2.11 18.99 41.19
CA GLN A 554 3.39 19.59 40.81
C GLN A 554 3.39 21.11 40.69
N ALA A 555 2.23 21.75 40.67
CA ALA A 555 2.11 23.19 40.50
C ALA A 555 2.18 23.91 41.86
N ASP A 556 3.03 24.96 41.93
CA ASP A 556 3.06 25.88 43.09
C ASP A 556 1.67 26.52 43.26
N GLU A 557 1.23 26.73 44.51
CA GLU A 557 -0.13 27.20 44.82
C GLU A 557 -0.52 28.53 44.15
N GLY A 558 0.44 29.39 43.89
CA GLY A 558 0.21 30.69 43.21
C GLY A 558 0.22 30.64 41.66
N MET A 559 0.62 29.53 41.06
CA MET A 559 0.73 29.34 39.57
C MET A 559 -0.22 28.30 39.02
N ARG A 560 -1.20 27.83 39.79
CA ARG A 560 -2.16 26.84 39.36
C ARG A 560 -3.11 27.41 38.32
N LEU A 561 -3.10 26.85 37.11
CA LEU A 561 -4.05 27.15 36.06
C LEU A 561 -5.05 25.98 35.96
N PRO A 562 -6.35 26.24 35.87
CA PRO A 562 -7.34 25.19 35.69
C PRO A 562 -7.21 24.55 34.31
N SER A 563 -7.67 23.32 34.17
CA SER A 563 -7.74 22.60 32.90
C SER A 563 -9.16 22.59 32.36
N LEU A 564 -9.31 22.71 31.04
CA LEU A 564 -10.59 22.66 30.36
C LEU A 564 -10.75 21.30 29.68
N ILE A 565 -11.84 20.59 29.99
CA ILE A 565 -12.22 19.37 29.25
C ILE A 565 -13.44 19.67 28.40
N VAL A 566 -13.30 19.52 27.10
CA VAL A 566 -14.38 19.65 26.11
C VAL A 566 -14.77 18.27 25.63
N CYS A 567 -16.02 17.88 25.85
CA CYS A 567 -16.50 16.54 25.50
C CYS A 567 -17.92 16.58 24.91
N PRO A 568 -18.40 15.49 24.30
CA PRO A 568 -19.80 15.41 23.91
C PRO A 568 -20.74 15.57 25.11
N THR A 569 -21.88 16.22 24.87
CA THR A 569 -22.87 16.50 25.93
C THR A 569 -23.28 15.23 26.71
N SER A 570 -23.35 14.11 26.02
CA SER A 570 -23.78 12.82 26.60
C SER A 570 -22.81 12.26 27.66
N VAL A 571 -21.53 12.67 27.65
CA VAL A 571 -20.52 12.15 28.58
C VAL A 571 -20.11 13.13 29.68
N LEU A 572 -20.65 14.37 29.68
CA LEU A 572 -20.35 15.36 30.71
C LEU A 572 -20.58 14.82 32.14
N GLY A 573 -21.72 14.16 32.38
CA GLY A 573 -22.01 13.57 33.69
C GLY A 573 -21.10 12.39 34.05
N ASN A 574 -20.68 11.62 33.03
CA ASN A 574 -19.74 10.53 33.25
C ASN A 574 -18.35 11.06 33.68
N TRP A 575 -17.85 12.11 33.01
CA TRP A 575 -16.63 12.78 33.42
C TRP A 575 -16.67 13.28 34.87
N GLN A 576 -17.77 13.92 35.27
CA GLN A 576 -17.95 14.39 36.64
C GLN A 576 -17.93 13.23 37.64
N LYS A 577 -18.67 12.13 37.38
CA LYS A 577 -18.71 10.92 38.22
C LYS A 577 -17.32 10.26 38.30
N GLU A 578 -16.60 10.12 37.21
CA GLU A 578 -15.28 9.49 37.18
C GLU A 578 -14.22 10.33 37.88
N ILE A 579 -14.20 11.66 37.73
CA ILE A 579 -13.30 12.53 38.46
C ILE A 579 -13.59 12.44 39.98
N SER A 580 -14.87 12.51 40.40
CA SER A 580 -15.25 12.39 41.80
C SER A 580 -14.87 11.04 42.41
N ARG A 581 -14.88 9.97 41.60
CA ARG A 581 -14.51 8.61 42.01
C ARG A 581 -13.00 8.43 42.13
N PHE A 582 -12.24 8.82 41.11
CA PHE A 582 -10.81 8.52 41.00
C PHE A 582 -9.90 9.60 41.59
N ALA A 583 -10.33 10.87 41.54
CA ALA A 583 -9.56 12.01 42.05
C ALA A 583 -10.46 13.02 42.78
N PRO A 584 -11.03 12.66 43.95
CA PRO A 584 -11.98 13.51 44.66
C PRO A 584 -11.38 14.83 45.15
N SER A 585 -10.07 14.95 45.15
CA SER A 585 -9.37 16.20 45.48
C SER A 585 -9.43 17.25 44.38
N LEU A 586 -9.78 16.86 43.11
CA LEU A 586 -9.96 17.78 42.00
C LEU A 586 -11.32 18.50 42.14
N ARG A 587 -11.30 19.83 42.26
CA ARG A 587 -12.50 20.66 42.24
C ARG A 587 -12.95 20.85 40.80
N VAL A 588 -14.20 20.52 40.49
CA VAL A 588 -14.77 20.54 39.16
C VAL A 588 -15.90 21.56 39.06
N ALA A 589 -15.86 22.42 38.05
CA ALA A 589 -16.99 23.27 37.65
C ALA A 589 -17.59 22.74 36.32
N MET A 590 -18.93 22.78 36.26
CA MET A 590 -19.68 22.40 35.06
C MET A 590 -20.12 23.64 34.31
N HIS A 591 -19.45 23.98 33.22
CA HIS A 591 -19.83 25.09 32.34
C HIS A 591 -20.77 24.60 31.23
N TYR A 592 -22.04 24.38 31.61
CA TYR A 592 -23.07 23.84 30.73
C TYR A 592 -24.48 24.25 31.17
N GLY A 593 -25.42 24.38 30.22
CA GLY A 593 -26.83 24.72 30.48
C GLY A 593 -27.12 26.23 30.53
N SER A 594 -28.36 26.57 30.81
CA SER A 594 -28.84 27.97 30.82
C SER A 594 -28.35 28.80 32.03
N GLY A 595 -27.99 28.14 33.12
CA GLY A 595 -27.50 28.79 34.36
C GLY A 595 -25.96 28.96 34.41
N ARG A 596 -25.22 28.72 33.31
CA ARG A 596 -23.76 28.86 33.27
C ARG A 596 -23.33 30.32 33.42
N LYS A 597 -22.27 30.56 34.13
CA LYS A 597 -21.70 31.88 34.37
C LYS A 597 -21.00 32.42 33.10
N SER A 598 -20.93 33.74 32.94
CA SER A 598 -20.25 34.42 31.87
C SER A 598 -19.41 35.60 32.40
N GLY A 599 -18.49 36.11 31.57
CA GLY A 599 -17.65 37.26 31.90
C GLY A 599 -16.77 37.04 33.12
N ASP A 600 -16.74 38.04 34.04
CA ASP A 600 -15.88 37.99 35.22
C ASP A 600 -16.33 36.92 36.24
N ALA A 601 -17.65 36.69 36.38
CA ALA A 601 -18.17 35.63 37.23
C ALA A 601 -17.70 34.22 36.80
N PHE A 602 -17.52 33.99 35.49
CA PHE A 602 -16.89 32.78 34.98
C PHE A 602 -15.41 32.71 35.33
N ARG A 603 -14.67 33.82 35.14
CA ARG A 603 -13.23 33.88 35.46
C ARG A 603 -12.94 33.57 36.93
N ASP A 604 -13.74 34.10 37.85
CA ASP A 604 -13.62 33.84 39.25
C ASP A 604 -13.91 32.38 39.59
N GLU A 605 -14.96 31.81 39.00
CA GLU A 605 -15.25 30.38 39.14
C GLU A 605 -14.14 29.51 38.61
N ALA A 606 -13.67 29.77 37.38
CA ALA A 606 -12.60 29.01 36.73
C ALA A 606 -11.29 29.04 37.55
N ARG A 607 -10.94 30.17 38.17
CA ARG A 607 -9.79 30.29 39.08
C ARG A 607 -9.96 29.53 40.38
N SER A 608 -11.19 29.30 40.82
CA SER A 608 -11.48 28.62 42.07
C SER A 608 -11.47 27.09 41.99
N VAL A 609 -11.43 26.54 40.75
CA VAL A 609 -11.50 25.09 40.47
C VAL A 609 -10.24 24.58 39.77
N ASP A 610 -10.08 23.28 39.73
CA ASP A 610 -8.95 22.63 39.07
C ASP A 610 -9.31 22.16 37.63
N VAL A 611 -10.60 21.86 37.40
CA VAL A 611 -11.10 21.38 36.11
C VAL A 611 -12.42 22.06 35.77
N VAL A 612 -12.56 22.53 34.56
CA VAL A 612 -13.82 23.02 33.97
C VAL A 612 -14.28 22.02 32.90
N LEU A 613 -15.51 21.53 33.03
CA LEU A 613 -16.13 20.62 32.05
C LEU A 613 -17.11 21.39 31.18
N THR A 614 -17.02 21.23 29.88
CA THR A 614 -17.96 21.83 28.90
C THR A 614 -18.22 20.93 27.71
N SER A 615 -19.24 21.24 26.90
CA SER A 615 -19.52 20.54 25.66
C SER A 615 -18.96 21.29 24.45
N PHE A 616 -18.73 20.59 23.32
CA PHE A 616 -18.31 21.22 22.05
C PHE A 616 -19.28 22.34 21.61
N ALA A 617 -20.58 22.12 21.79
CA ALA A 617 -21.59 23.14 21.44
C ALA A 617 -21.48 24.36 22.35
N THR A 618 -21.38 24.18 23.66
CA THR A 618 -21.22 25.27 24.63
C THR A 618 -19.88 26.00 24.42
N ALA A 619 -18.80 25.26 24.17
CA ALA A 619 -17.49 25.84 23.88
C ALA A 619 -17.50 26.74 22.64
N SER A 620 -18.29 26.39 21.62
CA SER A 620 -18.48 27.23 20.42
C SER A 620 -19.36 28.46 20.67
N LEU A 621 -20.36 28.37 21.56
CA LEU A 621 -21.21 29.49 21.91
C LEU A 621 -20.48 30.53 22.77
N ASP A 622 -19.64 30.07 23.69
CA ASP A 622 -18.94 30.90 24.66
C ASP A 622 -17.45 31.08 24.32
N GLN A 623 -17.13 31.03 23.01
CA GLN A 623 -15.75 31.10 22.50
C GLN A 623 -14.97 32.31 23.06
N GLU A 624 -15.55 33.48 23.06
CA GLU A 624 -14.90 34.71 23.57
C GLU A 624 -14.54 34.59 25.06
N THR A 625 -15.45 34.05 25.88
CA THR A 625 -15.24 33.86 27.31
C THR A 625 -14.10 32.88 27.58
N LEU A 626 -14.09 31.74 26.87
CA LEU A 626 -13.12 30.67 27.07
C LEU A 626 -11.75 30.97 26.44
N SER A 627 -11.69 31.73 25.32
CA SER A 627 -10.45 32.18 24.70
C SER A 627 -9.77 33.31 25.48
N GLY A 628 -10.52 34.10 26.23
CA GLY A 628 -9.99 35.14 27.12
C GLY A 628 -9.35 34.61 28.42
N PHE A 629 -9.25 33.29 28.60
CA PHE A 629 -8.70 32.65 29.81
C PHE A 629 -7.51 31.74 29.45
N GLN A 630 -6.41 31.84 30.19
CA GLN A 630 -5.25 30.98 30.03
C GLN A 630 -5.45 29.64 30.74
N TRP A 631 -5.41 28.53 29.97
CA TRP A 631 -5.64 27.19 30.49
C TRP A 631 -4.32 26.46 30.77
N GLY A 632 -4.29 25.66 31.83
CA GLY A 632 -3.19 24.75 32.14
C GLY A 632 -3.13 23.58 31.17
N ALA A 633 -4.29 23.06 30.78
CA ALA A 633 -4.45 22.11 29.67
C ALA A 633 -5.83 22.31 29.03
N VAL A 634 -5.93 22.11 27.72
CA VAL A 634 -7.20 21.95 26.99
C VAL A 634 -7.27 20.53 26.45
N CYS A 635 -8.25 19.76 26.96
CA CYS A 635 -8.42 18.35 26.63
C CYS A 635 -9.71 18.17 25.82
N LEU A 636 -9.62 17.54 24.66
CA LEU A 636 -10.79 17.17 23.85
C LEU A 636 -11.05 15.68 24.01
N ASP A 637 -12.22 15.32 24.51
CA ASP A 637 -12.68 13.93 24.49
C ASP A 637 -13.52 13.68 23.24
N GLU A 638 -13.35 12.50 22.63
CA GLU A 638 -13.90 12.16 21.31
C GLU A 638 -13.49 13.23 20.26
N ALA A 639 -12.18 13.42 20.12
CA ALA A 639 -11.61 14.49 19.30
C ALA A 639 -12.02 14.43 17.81
N GLN A 640 -12.59 13.31 17.34
CA GLN A 640 -13.20 13.25 16.01
C GLN A 640 -14.35 14.25 15.80
N ASN A 641 -14.87 14.88 16.87
CA ASN A 641 -15.84 15.97 16.73
C ASN A 641 -15.26 17.22 16.05
N ILE A 642 -13.95 17.37 16.01
CA ILE A 642 -13.26 18.46 15.31
C ILE A 642 -12.65 18.02 13.97
N LYS A 643 -13.01 16.85 13.47
CA LYS A 643 -12.47 16.29 12.20
C LYS A 643 -12.63 17.22 11.00
N ASN A 644 -13.67 18.01 10.97
CA ASN A 644 -13.85 19.06 9.97
C ASN A 644 -13.39 20.40 10.54
N ALA A 645 -12.22 20.83 10.11
CA ALA A 645 -11.54 22.04 10.60
C ALA A 645 -12.33 23.36 10.38
N GLY A 646 -13.24 23.40 9.40
CA GLY A 646 -14.08 24.57 9.09
C GLY A 646 -15.32 24.71 9.97
N THR A 647 -15.61 23.76 10.86
CA THR A 647 -16.77 23.88 11.74
C THR A 647 -16.55 24.91 12.84
N ARG A 648 -17.64 25.59 13.26
CA ARG A 648 -17.56 26.56 14.38
C ARG A 648 -16.97 25.94 15.65
N GLN A 649 -17.29 24.69 15.93
CA GLN A 649 -16.75 23.95 17.08
C GLN A 649 -15.23 23.75 16.98
N ALA A 650 -14.72 23.34 15.81
CA ALA A 650 -13.29 23.15 15.59
C ALA A 650 -12.53 24.49 15.72
N VAL A 651 -13.04 25.56 15.10
CA VAL A 651 -12.43 26.88 15.17
C VAL A 651 -12.40 27.39 16.63
N ALA A 652 -13.49 27.21 17.37
CA ALA A 652 -13.57 27.65 18.77
C ALA A 652 -12.53 26.96 19.65
N VAL A 653 -12.46 25.62 19.64
CA VAL A 653 -11.53 24.91 20.54
C VAL A 653 -10.06 25.13 20.18
N LYS A 654 -9.75 25.38 18.90
CA LYS A 654 -8.39 25.72 18.45
C LYS A 654 -7.94 27.11 18.94
N SER A 655 -8.88 28.02 19.20
CA SER A 655 -8.58 29.39 19.66
C SER A 655 -8.24 29.49 21.14
N PHE A 656 -8.49 28.44 21.94
CA PHE A 656 -8.27 28.50 23.39
C PHE A 656 -6.78 28.45 23.75
N PRO A 657 -6.24 29.45 24.45
CA PRO A 657 -4.84 29.46 24.89
C PRO A 657 -4.60 28.43 25.99
N ALA A 658 -3.63 27.52 25.76
CA ALA A 658 -3.30 26.44 26.68
C ALA A 658 -1.81 26.17 26.72
N LEU A 659 -1.30 25.78 27.91
CA LEU A 659 0.08 25.30 28.04
C LEU A 659 0.26 23.90 27.47
N HIS A 660 -0.79 23.08 27.46
CA HIS A 660 -0.78 21.73 26.93
C HIS A 660 -2.12 21.43 26.24
N ARG A 661 -2.08 20.84 25.05
CA ARG A 661 -3.27 20.47 24.27
C ARG A 661 -3.31 18.95 24.12
N ILE A 662 -4.42 18.33 24.50
CA ILE A 662 -4.58 16.89 24.53
C ILE A 662 -5.84 16.50 23.76
N ALA A 663 -5.71 15.59 22.83
CA ALA A 663 -6.81 14.96 22.12
C ALA A 663 -6.97 13.51 22.57
N LEU A 664 -8.17 13.12 23.00
CA LEU A 664 -8.54 11.74 23.28
C LEU A 664 -9.46 11.24 22.17
N THR A 665 -9.12 10.13 21.55
CA THR A 665 -9.96 9.50 20.52
C THR A 665 -9.70 7.99 20.48
N GLY A 666 -10.68 7.20 20.07
CA GLY A 666 -10.48 5.78 19.76
C GLY A 666 -10.18 5.57 18.26
N THR A 667 -10.52 6.57 17.44
CA THR A 667 -10.42 6.54 15.98
C THR A 667 -9.84 7.86 15.47
N PRO A 668 -8.52 8.01 15.43
CA PRO A 668 -7.88 9.27 15.01
C PRO A 668 -8.11 9.59 13.53
N ILE A 669 -8.43 8.61 12.72
CA ILE A 669 -8.83 8.74 11.31
C ILE A 669 -10.06 7.84 11.11
N GLU A 670 -11.16 8.43 10.65
CA GLU A 670 -12.37 7.67 10.32
C GLU A 670 -12.54 7.54 8.80
N ASN A 671 -12.35 8.63 8.04
CA ASN A 671 -12.70 8.68 6.63
C ASN A 671 -11.62 9.28 5.73
N ARG A 672 -10.93 10.34 6.16
CA ARG A 672 -9.97 11.10 5.35
C ARG A 672 -8.76 11.55 6.17
N LEU A 673 -7.61 11.67 5.53
CA LEU A 673 -6.40 12.21 6.16
C LEU A 673 -6.56 13.67 6.63
N ALA A 674 -7.45 14.44 6.02
CA ALA A 674 -7.79 15.78 6.49
C ALA A 674 -8.35 15.81 7.93
N GLU A 675 -8.97 14.71 8.39
CA GLU A 675 -9.43 14.57 9.77
C GLU A 675 -8.26 14.51 10.76
N LEU A 676 -7.23 13.74 10.41
CA LEU A 676 -5.97 13.68 11.14
C LEU A 676 -5.30 15.04 11.21
N TRP A 677 -5.22 15.75 10.05
CA TRP A 677 -4.67 17.10 10.00
C TRP A 677 -5.38 18.03 10.98
N SER A 678 -6.71 17.98 11.06
CA SER A 678 -7.47 18.85 11.96
C SER A 678 -7.18 18.59 13.45
N ILE A 679 -6.99 17.33 13.84
CA ILE A 679 -6.59 16.95 15.20
C ILE A 679 -5.16 17.45 15.49
N TYR A 680 -4.23 17.25 14.53
CA TYR A 680 -2.85 17.70 14.69
C TYR A 680 -2.72 19.20 14.74
N ASP A 681 -3.48 19.94 13.94
CA ASP A 681 -3.55 21.40 13.99
C ASP A 681 -4.09 21.92 15.34
N PHE A 682 -4.88 21.12 16.07
CA PHE A 682 -5.25 21.41 17.43
C PHE A 682 -4.13 21.11 18.43
N ILE A 683 -3.52 19.90 18.40
CA ILE A 683 -2.51 19.51 19.41
C ILE A 683 -1.17 20.21 19.20
N VAL A 684 -0.72 20.34 17.95
CA VAL A 684 0.55 20.99 17.56
C VAL A 684 0.27 21.88 16.35
N PRO A 685 -0.19 23.13 16.58
CA PRO A 685 -0.55 24.04 15.49
C PRO A 685 0.57 24.23 14.48
N THR A 686 0.24 24.31 13.20
CA THR A 686 1.14 24.52 12.05
C THR A 686 2.14 23.38 11.76
N TYR A 687 2.31 22.40 12.65
CA TYR A 687 3.28 21.31 12.52
C TYR A 687 3.17 20.53 11.19
N LEU A 688 1.96 20.19 10.75
CA LEU A 688 1.74 19.54 9.46
C LEU A 688 1.50 20.55 8.30
N GLY A 689 1.81 21.82 8.51
CA GLY A 689 1.59 22.89 7.56
C GLY A 689 0.12 23.31 7.46
N THR A 690 -0.19 24.17 6.47
CA THR A 690 -1.57 24.59 6.21
C THR A 690 -2.40 23.43 5.64
N ALA A 691 -3.74 23.52 5.75
CA ALA A 691 -4.65 22.49 5.20
C ALA A 691 -4.37 22.20 3.72
N LYS A 692 -4.10 23.27 2.93
CA LYS A 692 -3.77 23.14 1.51
C LYS A 692 -2.43 22.43 1.31
N ALA A 693 -1.38 22.85 2.01
CA ALA A 693 -0.06 22.23 1.92
C ALA A 693 -0.11 20.74 2.33
N PHE A 694 -0.89 20.39 3.34
CA PHE A 694 -1.09 19.02 3.76
C PHE A 694 -1.87 18.20 2.71
N GLN A 695 -2.90 18.80 2.10
CA GLN A 695 -3.66 18.17 1.03
C GLN A 695 -2.78 17.88 -0.18
N ASP A 696 -1.94 18.85 -0.60
CA ASP A 696 -1.08 18.72 -1.77
C ASP A 696 0.10 17.75 -1.53
N ARG A 697 0.66 17.75 -0.31
CA ARG A 697 1.84 16.95 0.04
C ARG A 697 1.51 15.51 0.43
N PHE A 698 0.44 15.28 1.18
CA PHE A 698 0.12 13.99 1.79
C PHE A 698 -1.23 13.44 1.39
N ALA A 699 -2.33 14.17 1.61
CA ALA A 699 -3.66 13.61 1.46
C ALA A 699 -3.97 13.26 -0.01
N GLY A 700 -3.65 14.12 -0.96
CA GLY A 700 -3.86 13.87 -2.39
C GLY A 700 -3.10 12.62 -2.88
N PRO A 701 -1.76 12.59 -2.76
CA PRO A 701 -0.96 11.44 -3.19
C PRO A 701 -1.32 10.12 -2.48
N ILE A 702 -1.58 10.16 -1.16
CA ILE A 702 -1.89 8.94 -0.40
C ILE A 702 -3.29 8.41 -0.73
N GLU A 703 -4.31 9.29 -0.79
CA GLU A 703 -5.71 8.87 -0.97
C GLU A 703 -6.05 8.52 -2.42
N ARG A 704 -5.39 9.16 -3.42
CA ARG A 704 -5.67 8.96 -4.85
C ARG A 704 -4.69 8.01 -5.54
N GLU A 705 -3.39 8.15 -5.22
CA GLU A 705 -2.29 7.47 -5.90
C GLU A 705 -1.70 6.32 -5.08
N GLN A 706 -2.16 6.14 -3.83
CA GLN A 706 -1.69 5.13 -2.87
C GLN A 706 -0.16 5.19 -2.66
N ASP A 707 0.42 6.40 -2.63
CA ASP A 707 1.85 6.62 -2.49
C ASP A 707 2.37 6.09 -1.14
N GLY A 708 3.05 4.94 -1.17
CA GLY A 708 3.63 4.29 0.01
C GLY A 708 4.73 5.12 0.67
N ARG A 709 5.50 5.87 -0.10
CA ARG A 709 6.58 6.74 0.42
C ARG A 709 6.00 7.89 1.24
N ARG A 710 4.97 8.57 0.71
CA ARG A 710 4.28 9.64 1.44
C ARG A 710 3.56 9.12 2.68
N THR A 711 3.04 7.91 2.62
CA THR A 711 2.45 7.23 3.78
C THR A 711 3.49 7.01 4.88
N ALA A 712 4.69 6.54 4.53
CA ALA A 712 5.78 6.34 5.49
C ALA A 712 6.28 7.67 6.09
N GLU A 713 6.44 8.73 5.27
CA GLU A 713 6.78 10.07 5.74
C GLU A 713 5.76 10.60 6.75
N LEU A 714 4.46 10.50 6.44
CA LEU A 714 3.40 10.95 7.34
C LEU A 714 3.38 10.16 8.65
N LYS A 715 3.56 8.84 8.59
CA LYS A 715 3.64 7.98 9.79
C LYS A 715 4.77 8.42 10.73
N LYS A 716 5.95 8.76 10.18
CA LYS A 716 7.09 9.26 10.98
C LYS A 716 6.77 10.57 11.69
N LEU A 717 6.13 11.51 10.99
CA LEU A 717 5.75 12.81 11.54
C LEU A 717 4.67 12.69 12.63
N VAL A 718 3.73 11.76 12.47
CA VAL A 718 2.59 11.60 13.37
C VAL A 718 2.97 10.82 14.64
N LYS A 719 3.79 9.79 14.53
CA LYS A 719 4.13 8.85 15.62
C LYS A 719 4.56 9.51 16.95
N PRO A 720 5.39 10.56 16.97
CA PRO A 720 5.87 11.17 18.22
C PRO A 720 4.77 11.75 19.12
N PHE A 721 3.68 12.22 18.53
CA PHE A 721 2.59 12.90 19.23
C PHE A 721 1.33 12.05 19.37
N MET A 722 1.36 10.80 18.93
CA MET A 722 0.24 9.88 18.99
C MET A 722 0.63 8.60 19.71
N LEU A 723 -0.07 8.31 20.81
CA LEU A 723 0.02 7.03 21.50
C LEU A 723 -1.23 6.22 21.18
N ARG A 724 -1.06 5.12 20.43
CA ARG A 724 -2.14 4.22 20.03
C ARG A 724 -1.79 2.78 20.39
N ARG A 725 -2.56 2.19 21.29
CA ARG A 725 -2.45 0.80 21.71
C ARG A 725 -3.74 0.07 21.37
N LYS A 726 -3.62 -1.15 20.87
CA LYS A 726 -4.75 -2.01 20.51
C LYS A 726 -5.04 -2.99 21.66
N LYS A 727 -6.30 -3.35 21.90
CA LYS A 727 -6.69 -4.34 22.93
C LYS A 727 -6.03 -5.71 22.74
N LYS A 728 -5.70 -6.08 21.50
CA LYS A 728 -5.02 -7.35 21.16
C LYS A 728 -3.49 -7.29 21.27
N ASP A 729 -2.93 -6.17 21.70
CA ASP A 729 -1.49 -6.02 21.88
C ASP A 729 -1.01 -6.90 23.04
N PRO A 730 -0.07 -7.84 22.83
CA PRO A 730 0.44 -8.72 23.90
C PRO A 730 1.02 -7.95 25.09
N ALA A 731 1.52 -6.73 24.87
CA ALA A 731 2.07 -5.88 25.93
C ALA A 731 1.01 -5.35 26.91
N ILE A 732 -0.27 -5.41 26.55
CA ILE A 732 -1.35 -4.79 27.33
C ILE A 732 -1.90 -5.74 28.41
N GLN A 733 -1.71 -7.05 28.28
CA GLN A 733 -2.15 -8.10 29.23
C GLN A 733 -3.54 -7.82 29.84
N LEU A 734 -4.55 -7.70 28.94
CA LEU A 734 -5.92 -7.52 29.40
C LEU A 734 -6.53 -8.88 29.75
N ASP A 735 -7.05 -9.03 30.98
CA ASP A 735 -7.97 -10.12 31.33
C ASP A 735 -9.36 -9.81 30.73
N LEU A 736 -9.44 -9.68 29.42
CA LEU A 736 -10.70 -9.61 28.72
C LEU A 736 -11.03 -11.02 28.19
N PRO A 737 -12.29 -11.46 28.34
CA PRO A 737 -12.75 -12.70 27.73
C PRO A 737 -12.67 -12.63 26.19
N ASP A 738 -12.90 -13.71 25.51
CA ASP A 738 -12.86 -13.76 24.06
C ASP A 738 -14.00 -12.94 23.41
N LYS A 739 -13.71 -12.38 22.25
CA LYS A 739 -14.70 -11.73 21.40
C LYS A 739 -14.84 -12.53 20.10
N ASN A 740 -16.00 -13.16 19.92
CA ASN A 740 -16.34 -13.95 18.74
C ASN A 740 -17.28 -13.18 17.85
N GLU A 741 -16.89 -12.92 16.62
CA GLU A 741 -17.72 -12.23 15.63
C GLU A 741 -18.26 -13.24 14.62
N MET A 742 -19.58 -13.29 14.47
CA MET A 742 -20.28 -14.18 13.56
C MET A 742 -21.11 -13.37 12.57
N LYS A 743 -21.07 -13.76 11.30
CA LYS A 743 -21.93 -13.23 10.26
C LYS A 743 -23.18 -14.12 10.14
N THR A 744 -24.33 -13.52 10.24
CA THR A 744 -25.62 -14.19 10.08
C THR A 744 -26.24 -13.78 8.75
N TYR A 745 -26.09 -14.62 7.76
CA TYR A 745 -26.66 -14.41 6.44
C TYR A 745 -28.15 -14.79 6.43
N VAL A 746 -28.99 -13.89 5.92
CA VAL A 746 -30.45 -14.06 5.95
C VAL A 746 -31.02 -13.76 4.56
N PRO A 747 -31.83 -14.65 3.95
CA PRO A 747 -32.47 -14.36 2.68
C PRO A 747 -33.58 -13.30 2.83
N LEU A 748 -33.89 -12.58 1.77
CA LEU A 748 -35.07 -11.70 1.74
C LEU A 748 -36.36 -12.49 1.59
N THR A 749 -37.45 -12.00 2.19
CA THR A 749 -38.78 -12.47 1.85
C THR A 749 -39.16 -12.07 0.41
N SER A 750 -40.13 -12.73 -0.21
CA SER A 750 -40.58 -12.37 -1.56
C SER A 750 -41.05 -10.93 -1.66
N GLU A 751 -41.69 -10.41 -0.61
CA GLU A 751 -42.14 -9.02 -0.49
C GLU A 751 -40.93 -8.07 -0.42
N GLN A 752 -39.96 -8.37 0.42
CA GLN A 752 -38.73 -7.58 0.53
C GLN A 752 -37.95 -7.53 -0.79
N ALA A 753 -37.83 -8.66 -1.48
CA ALA A 753 -37.12 -8.75 -2.76
C ALA A 753 -37.80 -7.91 -3.85
N ALA A 754 -39.16 -7.93 -3.90
CA ALA A 754 -39.91 -7.12 -4.84
C ALA A 754 -39.77 -5.61 -4.56
N LEU A 755 -39.84 -5.20 -3.29
CA LEU A 755 -39.63 -3.81 -2.88
C LEU A 755 -38.20 -3.33 -3.15
N TYR A 756 -37.22 -4.18 -2.90
CA TYR A 756 -35.83 -3.91 -3.18
C TYR A 756 -35.60 -3.69 -4.69
N ASP A 757 -36.06 -4.59 -5.55
CA ASP A 757 -35.98 -4.46 -7.01
C ASP A 757 -36.69 -3.19 -7.52
N ASN A 758 -37.80 -2.82 -6.94
CA ASN A 758 -38.52 -1.60 -7.30
C ASN A 758 -37.71 -0.35 -6.92
N CYS A 759 -37.12 -0.31 -5.73
CA CYS A 759 -36.25 0.78 -5.31
C CYS A 759 -35.03 0.95 -6.24
N VAL A 760 -34.42 -0.16 -6.69
CA VAL A 760 -33.29 -0.12 -7.65
C VAL A 760 -33.75 0.44 -9.00
N LYS A 761 -34.89 -0.01 -9.53
CA LYS A 761 -35.47 0.47 -10.81
C LYS A 761 -35.77 1.97 -10.75
N GLU A 762 -36.43 2.42 -9.69
CA GLU A 762 -36.74 3.84 -9.48
C GLU A 762 -35.45 4.69 -9.43
N LEU A 763 -34.43 4.20 -8.74
CA LEU A 763 -33.12 4.89 -8.68
C LEU A 763 -32.52 5.03 -10.06
N LEU A 764 -32.41 3.92 -10.82
CA LEU A 764 -31.79 3.93 -12.15
C LEU A 764 -32.55 4.83 -13.13
N GLU A 765 -33.87 4.91 -13.04
CA GLU A 765 -34.69 5.85 -13.83
C GLU A 765 -34.43 7.33 -13.43
N LYS A 766 -34.29 7.61 -12.13
CA LYS A 766 -33.98 8.94 -11.62
C LYS A 766 -32.57 9.38 -12.05
N LEU A 767 -31.61 8.46 -12.01
CA LEU A 767 -30.21 8.75 -12.38
C LEU A 767 -30.02 9.12 -13.87
N LYS A 768 -30.94 8.68 -14.75
CA LYS A 768 -30.95 9.10 -16.17
C LYS A 768 -31.26 10.60 -16.38
N LYS A 769 -31.86 11.25 -15.38
CA LYS A 769 -32.39 12.60 -15.46
C LYS A 769 -31.72 13.61 -14.53
N LEU A 770 -30.82 13.16 -13.65
CA LEU A 770 -30.24 13.95 -12.58
C LEU A 770 -28.72 14.02 -12.69
N ASP A 771 -28.16 15.24 -12.48
CA ASP A 771 -26.73 15.50 -12.48
C ASP A 771 -26.25 16.18 -11.18
N GLY A 772 -24.95 16.16 -10.95
CA GLY A 772 -24.28 16.91 -9.86
C GLY A 772 -24.80 16.58 -8.46
N ILE A 773 -25.21 17.61 -7.71
CA ILE A 773 -25.66 17.48 -6.30
C ILE A 773 -26.97 16.70 -6.20
N GLN A 774 -27.88 16.87 -7.17
CA GLN A 774 -29.18 16.15 -7.16
C GLN A 774 -28.99 14.67 -7.38
N ARG A 775 -28.05 14.27 -8.25
CA ARG A 775 -27.65 12.86 -8.45
C ARG A 775 -27.10 12.25 -7.15
N LYS A 776 -26.20 12.98 -6.46
CA LYS A 776 -25.67 12.53 -5.16
C LYS A 776 -26.76 12.34 -4.10
N GLY A 777 -27.70 13.28 -4.02
CA GLY A 777 -28.85 13.18 -3.12
C GLY A 777 -29.76 11.98 -3.41
N ALA A 778 -30.04 11.71 -4.68
CA ALA A 778 -30.84 10.58 -5.11
C ALA A 778 -30.20 9.22 -4.76
N ILE A 779 -28.87 9.10 -4.93
CA ILE A 779 -28.12 7.90 -4.56
C ILE A 779 -28.18 7.65 -3.05
N LEU A 780 -27.93 8.67 -2.23
CA LEU A 780 -27.98 8.54 -0.77
C LEU A 780 -29.37 8.21 -0.24
N GLY A 781 -30.42 8.82 -0.84
CA GLY A 781 -31.80 8.49 -0.50
C GLY A 781 -32.15 7.05 -0.86
N ALA A 782 -31.75 6.59 -2.03
CA ALA A 782 -31.97 5.19 -2.44
C ALA A 782 -31.22 4.19 -1.57
N LEU A 783 -29.97 4.49 -1.18
CA LEU A 783 -29.22 3.65 -0.23
C LEU A 783 -29.99 3.45 1.08
N THR A 784 -30.59 4.52 1.61
CA THR A 784 -31.40 4.44 2.83
C THR A 784 -32.62 3.54 2.61
N ARG A 785 -33.36 3.74 1.52
CA ARG A 785 -34.56 2.93 1.18
C ARG A 785 -34.22 1.46 0.94
N LEU A 786 -33.10 1.15 0.26
CA LEU A 786 -32.65 -0.22 0.02
C LEU A 786 -32.32 -0.94 1.33
N LYS A 787 -31.65 -0.28 2.27
CA LYS A 787 -31.38 -0.85 3.60
C LYS A 787 -32.67 -1.03 4.42
N GLN A 788 -33.59 -0.08 4.36
CA GLN A 788 -34.90 -0.20 5.01
C GLN A 788 -35.70 -1.39 4.45
N ALA A 789 -35.65 -1.63 3.14
CA ALA A 789 -36.25 -2.82 2.51
C ALA A 789 -35.62 -4.13 3.01
N CYS A 790 -34.28 -4.13 3.23
CA CYS A 790 -33.59 -5.28 3.82
C CYS A 790 -34.01 -5.53 5.28
N ASP A 791 -34.32 -4.49 6.04
CA ASP A 791 -34.71 -4.61 7.43
C ASP A 791 -36.19 -5.02 7.58
N HIS A 792 -37.09 -4.20 7.08
CA HIS A 792 -38.54 -4.52 7.13
C HIS A 792 -39.35 -3.69 6.11
N PRO A 793 -40.32 -4.31 5.36
CA PRO A 793 -41.14 -3.60 4.38
C PRO A 793 -41.90 -2.39 4.94
N ALA A 794 -42.43 -2.47 6.14
CA ALA A 794 -43.18 -1.39 6.78
C ALA A 794 -42.39 -0.10 7.02
N LEU A 795 -41.07 -0.13 6.91
CA LEU A 795 -40.22 1.08 7.00
C LEU A 795 -40.28 1.94 5.72
N LEU A 796 -40.80 1.41 4.63
CA LEU A 796 -40.99 2.11 3.35
C LEU A 796 -42.42 2.61 3.14
N ASP A 797 -43.38 2.14 3.92
CA ASP A 797 -44.78 2.55 3.85
C ASP A 797 -44.97 3.91 4.54
N GLU A 798 -44.93 5.01 3.77
CA GLU A 798 -45.07 6.40 4.28
C GLU A 798 -46.52 6.74 4.77
N ASP A 799 -47.53 5.86 4.56
CA ASP A 799 -48.93 6.23 4.63
C ASP A 799 -49.81 5.43 5.63
N THR A 800 -49.26 4.67 6.57
CA THR A 800 -50.09 4.01 7.56
C THR A 800 -50.00 4.65 8.95
N GLY A 801 -50.64 5.84 9.07
CA GLY A 801 -50.98 6.44 10.34
C GLY A 801 -52.11 5.69 11.07
N THR A 802 -52.33 4.42 10.80
CA THR A 802 -53.24 3.55 11.57
C THR A 802 -52.43 2.99 12.74
N GLU A 803 -52.75 3.43 13.94
CA GLU A 803 -52.34 2.75 15.18
C GLU A 803 -52.73 1.26 15.05
N PRO A 804 -51.82 0.33 15.28
CA PRO A 804 -52.13 -1.09 15.17
C PRO A 804 -53.14 -1.49 16.26
N GLU A 805 -54.23 -2.14 15.85
CA GLU A 805 -55.13 -2.80 16.80
C GLU A 805 -54.37 -3.91 17.56
N ASP A 806 -54.45 -3.92 18.88
CA ASP A 806 -53.74 -4.83 19.76
C ASP A 806 -54.20 -6.29 19.63
N GLY A 807 -53.33 -7.21 19.12
CA GLY A 807 -53.61 -8.64 19.13
C GLY A 807 -52.39 -9.52 18.77
N PRO A 808 -52.28 -10.78 19.26
CA PRO A 808 -51.16 -11.70 19.00
C PRO A 808 -51.00 -12.08 17.52
N LEU A 809 -52.08 -12.15 16.74
CA LEU A 809 -52.06 -12.41 15.29
C LEU A 809 -51.31 -11.34 14.48
N GLN A 810 -51.15 -10.15 15.04
CA GLN A 810 -50.42 -9.04 14.39
C GLN A 810 -48.89 -9.17 14.55
N THR A 811 -48.41 -9.73 15.65
CA THR A 811 -46.98 -9.92 15.88
C THR A 811 -46.43 -10.95 14.90
N GLU A 812 -47.12 -12.08 14.72
CA GLU A 812 -46.69 -13.10 13.73
C GLU A 812 -46.71 -12.55 12.29
N ALA A 813 -47.69 -11.74 11.94
CA ALA A 813 -47.77 -11.11 10.62
C ALA A 813 -46.63 -10.11 10.38
N ILE A 814 -46.22 -9.34 11.40
CA ILE A 814 -45.08 -8.43 11.32
C ILE A 814 -43.77 -9.22 11.18
N VAL A 815 -43.57 -10.24 12.00
CA VAL A 815 -42.36 -11.06 11.98
C VAL A 815 -42.19 -11.78 10.65
N ALA A 816 -43.28 -12.34 10.08
CA ALA A 816 -43.28 -13.08 8.81
C ALA A 816 -42.87 -12.22 7.59
N ARG A 817 -42.99 -10.88 7.67
CA ARG A 817 -42.60 -9.96 6.58
C ARG A 817 -41.07 -9.68 6.54
N SER A 818 -40.30 -10.07 7.58
CA SER A 818 -38.82 -9.83 7.64
C SER A 818 -38.12 -11.04 8.17
N SER A 819 -37.35 -11.70 7.33
CA SER A 819 -36.49 -12.83 7.75
C SER A 819 -35.42 -12.43 8.76
N LYS A 820 -34.91 -11.19 8.74
CA LYS A 820 -34.03 -10.68 9.79
C LYS A 820 -34.70 -10.61 11.14
N LEU A 821 -35.92 -10.10 11.18
CA LEU A 821 -36.69 -9.97 12.42
C LEU A 821 -37.08 -11.35 12.98
N GLU A 822 -37.47 -12.27 12.13
CA GLU A 822 -37.74 -13.67 12.49
C GLU A 822 -36.54 -14.35 13.10
N ARG A 823 -35.37 -14.19 12.43
CA ARG A 823 -34.09 -14.75 12.91
C ARG A 823 -33.64 -14.12 14.22
N LEU A 824 -33.76 -12.80 14.35
CA LEU A 824 -33.45 -12.10 15.62
C LEU A 824 -34.31 -12.61 16.76
N LEU A 825 -35.61 -12.72 16.56
CA LEU A 825 -36.54 -13.21 17.57
C LEU A 825 -36.18 -14.61 18.04
N ALA A 826 -35.90 -15.53 17.10
CA ALA A 826 -35.47 -16.89 17.40
C ALA A 826 -34.20 -16.91 18.25
N MET A 827 -33.17 -16.15 17.87
CA MET A 827 -31.91 -16.09 18.59
C MET A 827 -32.05 -15.46 19.97
N VAL A 828 -32.86 -14.38 20.10
CA VAL A 828 -33.08 -13.74 21.42
C VAL A 828 -33.86 -14.66 22.35
N LYS A 829 -34.83 -15.43 21.84
CA LYS A 829 -35.53 -16.44 22.66
C LYS A 829 -34.56 -17.49 23.20
N GLU A 830 -33.67 -18.04 22.35
CA GLU A 830 -32.63 -18.99 22.73
C GLU A 830 -31.70 -18.44 23.82
N LEU A 831 -31.27 -17.18 23.68
CA LEU A 831 -30.46 -16.51 24.67
C LEU A 831 -31.17 -16.35 26.02
N ARG A 832 -32.47 -16.05 25.96
CA ARG A 832 -33.25 -15.89 27.17
C ARG A 832 -33.45 -17.21 27.93
N GLU A 833 -33.52 -18.34 27.23
CA GLU A 833 -33.53 -19.66 27.84
C GLU A 833 -32.23 -19.96 28.58
N SER A 834 -31.11 -19.39 28.13
CA SER A 834 -29.80 -19.50 28.77
C SER A 834 -29.52 -18.42 29.82
N ASP A 835 -30.49 -17.56 30.16
CA ASP A 835 -30.38 -16.42 31.09
C ASP A 835 -29.28 -15.41 30.70
N GLU A 836 -29.06 -15.25 29.38
CA GLU A 836 -28.08 -14.32 28.84
C GLU A 836 -28.72 -12.99 28.42
N ARG A 837 -27.92 -11.91 28.41
CA ARG A 837 -28.36 -10.55 28.10
C ARG A 837 -27.77 -10.07 26.79
N CYS A 838 -28.54 -9.31 26.04
CA CYS A 838 -28.10 -8.82 24.76
C CYS A 838 -28.31 -7.33 24.53
N LEU A 839 -27.45 -6.77 23.64
CA LEU A 839 -27.61 -5.46 23.04
C LEU A 839 -28.00 -5.62 21.58
N ILE A 840 -28.95 -4.82 21.12
CA ILE A 840 -29.38 -4.83 19.72
C ILE A 840 -29.17 -3.42 19.17
N PHE A 841 -28.34 -3.29 18.14
CA PHE A 841 -28.06 -2.02 17.48
C PHE A 841 -28.77 -1.94 16.12
N THR A 842 -29.46 -0.82 15.90
CA THR A 842 -30.10 -0.49 14.61
C THR A 842 -29.96 0.98 14.29
N GLN A 843 -29.95 1.33 12.99
CA GLN A 843 -29.86 2.72 12.51
C GLN A 843 -31.23 3.41 12.51
N TYR A 844 -32.29 2.66 12.32
CA TYR A 844 -33.64 3.19 12.06
C TYR A 844 -34.49 3.19 13.33
N ILE A 845 -35.02 4.40 13.67
CA ILE A 845 -35.85 4.57 14.88
C ILE A 845 -37.11 3.71 14.78
N GLY A 846 -37.73 3.65 13.61
CA GLY A 846 -38.94 2.81 13.36
C GLY A 846 -38.64 1.32 13.57
N MET A 847 -37.49 0.83 13.10
CA MET A 847 -37.08 -0.56 13.31
C MET A 847 -36.82 -0.85 14.80
N GLY A 848 -36.18 0.07 15.50
CA GLY A 848 -35.92 -0.07 16.95
C GLY A 848 -37.23 -0.18 17.77
N LYS A 849 -38.23 0.60 17.43
CA LYS A 849 -39.58 0.50 18.05
C LYS A 849 -40.27 -0.83 17.73
N MET A 850 -40.21 -1.23 16.46
CA MET A 850 -40.80 -2.51 16.01
C MET A 850 -40.15 -3.70 16.70
N ILE A 851 -38.84 -3.74 16.81
CA ILE A 851 -38.11 -4.77 17.57
C ILE A 851 -38.50 -4.73 19.04
N GLN A 852 -38.62 -3.54 19.64
CA GLN A 852 -39.06 -3.39 21.04
C GLN A 852 -40.42 -3.99 21.26
N ASP A 853 -41.41 -3.62 20.44
CA ASP A 853 -42.82 -4.07 20.55
C ASP A 853 -42.94 -5.59 20.37
N VAL A 854 -42.26 -6.14 19.38
CA VAL A 854 -42.23 -7.59 19.10
C VAL A 854 -41.61 -8.36 20.26
N LEU A 855 -40.41 -7.97 20.69
CA LEU A 855 -39.69 -8.69 21.77
C LEU A 855 -40.40 -8.54 23.12
N GLN A 856 -40.99 -7.38 23.42
CA GLN A 856 -41.67 -7.17 24.67
C GLN A 856 -42.96 -8.03 24.77
N ARG A 857 -43.66 -8.22 23.65
CA ARG A 857 -44.85 -9.08 23.58
C ARG A 857 -44.50 -10.57 23.65
N GLU A 858 -43.46 -10.97 22.92
CA GLU A 858 -43.05 -12.36 22.78
C GLU A 858 -42.30 -12.91 24.01
N LEU A 859 -41.52 -12.07 24.68
CA LEU A 859 -40.76 -12.46 25.88
C LEU A 859 -41.53 -12.23 27.19
N GLY A 860 -42.53 -11.31 27.20
CA GLY A 860 -43.21 -10.89 28.43
C GLY A 860 -42.28 -10.16 29.43
N GLU A 861 -41.10 -9.68 28.97
CA GLU A 861 -40.12 -8.99 29.78
C GLU A 861 -39.99 -7.51 29.35
N PRO A 862 -39.52 -6.61 30.25
CA PRO A 862 -39.25 -5.23 29.89
C PRO A 862 -38.08 -5.13 28.90
N VAL A 863 -38.32 -4.56 27.73
CA VAL A 863 -37.29 -4.30 26.70
C VAL A 863 -36.95 -2.81 26.69
N LEU A 864 -35.71 -2.46 26.93
CA LEU A 864 -35.26 -1.07 26.91
C LEU A 864 -34.95 -0.61 25.48
N TYR A 865 -35.32 0.62 25.16
CA TYR A 865 -34.96 1.24 23.88
C TYR A 865 -34.43 2.67 24.10
N LEU A 866 -33.17 2.89 23.70
CA LEU A 866 -32.49 4.17 23.78
C LEU A 866 -32.24 4.74 22.37
N ASN A 867 -32.76 5.92 22.11
CA ASN A 867 -32.58 6.64 20.84
C ASN A 867 -32.13 8.09 21.08
N GLY A 868 -31.94 8.87 20.01
CA GLY A 868 -31.45 10.24 20.07
C GLY A 868 -32.35 11.22 20.80
N SER A 869 -33.64 10.96 20.92
CA SER A 869 -34.61 11.81 21.63
C SER A 869 -34.73 11.50 23.12
N THR A 870 -34.08 10.43 23.62
CA THR A 870 -34.17 10.02 25.04
C THR A 870 -33.45 11.04 25.92
N PRO A 871 -34.15 11.67 26.90
CA PRO A 871 -33.56 12.64 27.84
C PRO A 871 -32.44 12.03 28.67
N LYS A 872 -31.44 12.83 29.06
CA LYS A 872 -30.24 12.40 29.81
C LYS A 872 -30.60 11.60 31.08
N VAL A 873 -31.52 12.14 31.91
CA VAL A 873 -31.92 11.48 33.16
C VAL A 873 -32.53 10.10 32.93
N GLN A 874 -33.32 9.97 31.88
CA GLN A 874 -33.95 8.70 31.53
C GLN A 874 -32.90 7.71 30.99
N ARG A 875 -31.94 8.19 30.17
CA ARG A 875 -30.84 7.39 29.69
C ARG A 875 -30.00 6.80 30.84
N ASP A 876 -29.61 7.64 31.80
CA ASP A 876 -28.82 7.20 32.95
C ASP A 876 -29.57 6.14 33.76
N ARG A 877 -30.88 6.31 33.96
CA ARG A 877 -31.74 5.33 34.66
C ARG A 877 -31.85 4.01 33.88
N MET A 878 -31.99 4.05 32.54
CA MET A 878 -32.03 2.86 31.71
C MET A 878 -30.73 2.05 31.81
N VAL A 879 -29.58 2.73 31.75
CA VAL A 879 -28.27 2.09 31.91
C VAL A 879 -28.09 1.47 33.30
N GLU A 880 -28.44 2.21 34.37
CA GLU A 880 -28.35 1.70 35.72
C GLU A 880 -29.27 0.48 35.89
N ARG A 881 -30.49 0.53 35.37
CA ARG A 881 -31.46 -0.57 35.42
C ARG A 881 -30.98 -1.81 34.68
N PHE A 882 -30.36 -1.64 33.48
CA PHE A 882 -29.82 -2.75 32.69
C PHE A 882 -28.60 -3.39 33.38
N GLN A 883 -27.75 -2.58 34.01
CA GLN A 883 -26.55 -3.08 34.70
C GLN A 883 -26.87 -3.76 36.06
N SER A 884 -27.99 -3.42 36.71
CA SER A 884 -28.40 -4.03 37.97
C SER A 884 -28.72 -5.51 37.79
N ARG A 885 -28.39 -6.31 38.80
CA ARG A 885 -28.77 -7.74 38.91
C ARG A 885 -29.74 -7.99 40.06
N ASP A 886 -30.07 -6.94 40.80
CA ASP A 886 -30.85 -7.05 42.05
C ASP A 886 -32.34 -6.78 41.86
N LEU A 887 -32.81 -6.63 40.58
CA LEU A 887 -34.20 -6.40 40.29
C LEU A 887 -34.98 -7.74 40.26
N PRO A 888 -36.28 -7.71 40.62
CA PRO A 888 -37.14 -8.87 40.44
C PRO A 888 -37.13 -9.36 38.99
N PRO A 889 -37.23 -10.69 38.69
CA PRO A 889 -37.14 -11.23 37.32
C PRO A 889 -38.19 -10.59 36.36
N SER A 890 -39.38 -10.23 36.84
CA SER A 890 -40.42 -9.55 36.07
C SER A 890 -40.13 -8.09 35.69
N GLU A 891 -39.20 -7.43 36.42
CA GLU A 891 -38.78 -6.04 36.20
C GLU A 891 -37.40 -5.91 35.58
N GLN A 892 -36.67 -7.02 35.45
CA GLN A 892 -35.31 -7.07 34.98
C GLN A 892 -35.27 -6.93 33.45
N PRO A 893 -34.70 -5.86 32.90
CA PRO A 893 -34.50 -5.78 31.44
C PRO A 893 -33.28 -6.60 31.05
N ASN A 894 -33.46 -7.56 30.15
CA ASN A 894 -32.39 -8.42 29.64
C ASN A 894 -32.03 -8.10 28.19
N VAL A 895 -32.89 -7.34 27.54
CA VAL A 895 -32.67 -6.86 26.16
C VAL A 895 -32.62 -5.33 26.15
N PHE A 896 -31.57 -4.78 25.56
CA PHE A 896 -31.40 -3.35 25.41
C PHE A 896 -31.16 -2.99 23.96
N ILE A 897 -32.12 -2.31 23.35
CA ILE A 897 -32.08 -1.81 21.98
C ILE A 897 -31.47 -0.42 21.98
N LEU A 898 -30.53 -0.16 21.09
CA LEU A 898 -29.82 1.11 20.99
C LEU A 898 -29.80 1.59 19.53
N SER A 899 -30.16 2.85 19.33
CA SER A 899 -29.85 3.45 18.04
C SER A 899 -28.32 3.70 17.97
N LEU A 900 -27.70 3.37 16.84
CA LEU A 900 -26.23 3.48 16.66
C LEU A 900 -25.69 4.87 17.00
N LYS A 901 -26.41 5.94 16.61
CA LYS A 901 -26.03 7.31 16.93
C LYS A 901 -26.14 7.65 18.43
N ALA A 902 -27.12 7.11 19.13
CA ALA A 902 -27.31 7.35 20.56
C ALA A 902 -26.47 6.41 21.44
N GLY A 903 -26.26 5.19 20.99
CA GLY A 903 -25.40 4.20 21.65
C GLY A 903 -23.89 4.46 21.49
N GLY A 904 -23.52 5.33 20.55
CA GLY A 904 -22.11 5.57 20.17
C GLY A 904 -21.24 6.30 21.21
N VAL A 905 -21.77 6.77 22.35
CA VAL A 905 -21.00 7.65 23.23
C VAL A 905 -21.00 7.18 24.69
N GLY A 906 -19.84 6.72 25.18
CA GLY A 906 -19.48 6.66 26.59
C GLY A 906 -20.24 5.70 27.51
N LEU A 907 -21.19 4.91 27.01
CA LEU A 907 -21.97 3.98 27.82
C LEU A 907 -21.14 2.76 28.24
N ASN A 908 -21.36 2.27 29.45
CA ASN A 908 -20.82 1.00 29.94
C ASN A 908 -21.98 0.00 30.07
N LEU A 909 -21.98 -1.08 29.26
CA LEU A 909 -23.06 -2.07 29.17
C LEU A 909 -22.50 -3.50 29.29
N THR A 910 -21.53 -3.70 30.20
CA THR A 910 -20.85 -4.99 30.41
C THR A 910 -21.74 -6.08 31.00
N ALA A 911 -22.98 -5.77 31.38
CA ALA A 911 -23.98 -6.78 31.76
C ALA A 911 -24.40 -7.68 30.59
N ALA A 912 -24.26 -7.19 29.34
CA ALA A 912 -24.55 -7.98 28.15
C ALA A 912 -23.29 -8.69 27.65
N ASN A 913 -23.48 -9.91 27.18
CA ASN A 913 -22.43 -10.72 26.53
C ASN A 913 -22.81 -11.08 25.08
N HIS A 914 -23.98 -10.70 24.58
CA HIS A 914 -24.39 -10.81 23.19
C HIS A 914 -24.65 -9.43 22.59
N VAL A 915 -24.18 -9.22 21.36
CA VAL A 915 -24.33 -7.97 20.62
C VAL A 915 -24.85 -8.29 19.23
N PHE A 916 -26.00 -7.73 18.89
CA PHE A 916 -26.60 -7.88 17.56
C PHE A 916 -26.48 -6.56 16.80
N HIS A 917 -25.85 -6.60 15.62
CA HIS A 917 -25.92 -5.56 14.61
C HIS A 917 -26.99 -5.95 13.60
N PHE A 918 -28.20 -5.37 13.74
CA PHE A 918 -29.36 -5.73 12.93
C PHE A 918 -29.24 -5.25 11.48
N ASP A 919 -28.62 -4.08 11.31
CA ASP A 919 -28.29 -3.52 10.01
C ASP A 919 -26.81 -3.19 9.90
N ARG A 920 -26.22 -3.37 8.71
CA ARG A 920 -24.79 -3.13 8.45
C ARG A 920 -24.48 -1.63 8.36
N TRP A 921 -23.36 -1.21 8.91
CA TRP A 921 -22.85 0.14 8.81
C TRP A 921 -21.71 0.23 7.79
N TRP A 922 -21.61 1.36 7.07
CA TRP A 922 -20.56 1.61 6.09
C TRP A 922 -19.16 1.74 6.74
N ASN A 923 -19.11 2.20 7.98
CA ASN A 923 -17.88 2.38 8.73
C ASN A 923 -17.76 1.31 9.83
N PRO A 924 -16.84 0.34 9.68
CA PRO A 924 -16.62 -0.70 10.69
C PRO A 924 -16.26 -0.14 12.07
N ALA A 925 -15.64 1.06 12.12
CA ALA A 925 -15.28 1.70 13.38
C ALA A 925 -16.52 2.02 14.23
N VAL A 926 -17.66 2.36 13.61
CA VAL A 926 -18.92 2.63 14.32
C VAL A 926 -19.51 1.33 14.89
N GLU A 927 -19.47 0.22 14.14
CA GLU A 927 -19.89 -1.10 14.65
C GLU A 927 -19.00 -1.56 15.81
N ASN A 928 -17.69 -1.40 15.66
CA ASN A 928 -16.73 -1.74 16.71
C ASN A 928 -16.95 -0.87 17.95
N GLN A 929 -17.21 0.42 17.78
CA GLN A 929 -17.56 1.35 18.85
C GLN A 929 -18.82 0.91 19.62
N ALA A 930 -19.82 0.43 18.91
CA ALA A 930 -21.04 -0.10 19.50
C ALA A 930 -20.78 -1.40 20.27
N THR A 931 -20.03 -2.34 19.68
CA THR A 931 -19.62 -3.59 20.34
C THR A 931 -18.78 -3.35 21.60
N ASP A 932 -17.92 -2.34 21.59
CA ASP A 932 -17.06 -1.97 22.72
C ASP A 932 -17.83 -1.45 23.95
N ARG A 933 -19.15 -1.31 23.87
CA ARG A 933 -20.01 -1.05 25.06
C ARG A 933 -20.18 -2.29 25.93
N ALA A 934 -20.22 -3.47 25.31
CA ALA A 934 -20.25 -4.76 26.01
C ALA A 934 -18.83 -5.32 26.22
N TYR A 935 -17.96 -5.19 25.23
CA TYR A 935 -16.58 -5.68 25.25
C TYR A 935 -15.62 -4.64 25.84
N ARG A 936 -15.67 -4.48 27.14
CA ARG A 936 -14.95 -3.45 27.89
C ARG A 936 -14.41 -4.02 29.22
N MET A 937 -13.43 -3.33 29.83
CA MET A 937 -12.97 -3.69 31.16
C MET A 937 -14.13 -3.84 32.13
N GLY A 938 -14.16 -4.95 32.86
CA GLY A 938 -15.27 -5.37 33.71
C GLY A 938 -16.21 -6.38 33.08
N GLN A 939 -15.99 -6.76 31.82
CA GLN A 939 -16.65 -7.90 31.20
C GLN A 939 -16.00 -9.21 31.69
N THR A 940 -16.81 -10.13 32.13
CA THR A 940 -16.37 -11.43 32.72
C THR A 940 -16.75 -12.64 31.86
N ARG A 941 -17.56 -12.44 30.80
CA ARG A 941 -18.05 -13.48 29.88
C ARG A 941 -17.58 -13.19 28.45
N ASP A 942 -17.41 -14.23 27.67
CA ASP A 942 -17.13 -14.09 26.25
C ASP A 942 -18.22 -13.31 25.54
N VAL A 943 -17.82 -12.40 24.67
CA VAL A 943 -18.76 -11.55 23.96
C VAL A 943 -18.99 -12.11 22.56
N GLN A 944 -20.24 -12.50 22.28
CA GLN A 944 -20.68 -12.98 20.99
C GLN A 944 -21.30 -11.83 20.18
N VAL A 945 -20.73 -11.56 19.01
CA VAL A 945 -21.19 -10.47 18.13
C VAL A 945 -21.79 -11.04 16.87
N HIS A 946 -23.08 -10.77 16.66
CA HIS A 946 -23.86 -11.24 15.52
C HIS A 946 -24.10 -10.09 14.55
N LYS A 947 -23.66 -10.24 13.31
CA LYS A 947 -23.81 -9.25 12.24
C LYS A 947 -24.79 -9.80 11.20
N PHE A 948 -25.98 -9.22 11.12
CA PHE A 948 -26.99 -9.64 10.13
C PHE A 948 -26.65 -9.06 8.76
N ILE A 949 -26.77 -9.89 7.73
CA ILE A 949 -26.49 -9.56 6.34
C ILE A 949 -27.58 -10.15 5.46
N SER A 950 -28.28 -9.29 4.74
CA SER A 950 -29.26 -9.74 3.75
C SER A 950 -28.57 -10.21 2.48
N LEU A 951 -28.81 -11.48 2.15
CA LEU A 951 -28.19 -12.16 1.02
C LEU A 951 -28.62 -11.59 -0.34
N GLY A 952 -27.71 -11.55 -1.30
CA GLY A 952 -27.94 -11.04 -2.65
C GLY A 952 -28.09 -9.53 -2.74
N THR A 953 -27.97 -8.79 -1.63
CA THR A 953 -28.27 -7.37 -1.54
C THR A 953 -27.00 -6.51 -1.46
N LEU A 954 -27.22 -5.20 -1.40
CA LEU A 954 -26.20 -4.19 -1.09
C LEU A 954 -25.43 -4.49 0.21
N GLU A 955 -26.06 -5.10 1.24
CA GLU A 955 -25.38 -5.39 2.51
C GLU A 955 -24.28 -6.44 2.37
N GLU A 956 -24.53 -7.48 1.58
CA GLU A 956 -23.52 -8.49 1.26
C GLU A 956 -22.35 -7.88 0.50
N ARG A 957 -22.62 -7.04 -0.49
CA ARG A 957 -21.59 -6.35 -1.25
C ARG A 957 -20.73 -5.39 -0.40
N ILE A 958 -21.37 -4.70 0.55
CA ILE A 958 -20.65 -3.88 1.52
C ILE A 958 -19.72 -4.76 2.35
N ASP A 959 -20.20 -5.89 2.81
CA ASP A 959 -19.41 -6.81 3.64
C ASP A 959 -18.21 -7.38 2.88
N GLU A 960 -18.40 -7.86 1.65
CA GLU A 960 -17.32 -8.30 0.74
C GLU A 960 -16.26 -7.21 0.53
N MET A 961 -16.70 -5.97 0.30
CA MET A 961 -15.78 -4.85 0.09
C MET A 961 -15.02 -4.45 1.35
N LEU A 962 -15.65 -4.55 2.51
CA LEU A 962 -14.99 -4.27 3.80
C LEU A 962 -13.93 -5.31 4.11
N GLU A 963 -14.14 -6.58 3.77
CA GLU A 963 -13.14 -7.65 3.92
C GLU A 963 -11.93 -7.46 3.00
N ASN A 964 -12.17 -7.22 1.72
CA ASN A 964 -11.11 -6.96 0.75
C ASN A 964 -10.27 -5.73 1.13
N LYS A 965 -10.90 -4.69 1.69
CA LYS A 965 -10.21 -3.51 2.20
C LYS A 965 -9.45 -3.76 3.50
N GLN A 966 -9.92 -4.62 4.39
CA GLN A 966 -9.19 -4.97 5.61
C GLN A 966 -7.89 -5.73 5.33
N GLN A 967 -7.85 -6.55 4.29
CA GLN A 967 -6.62 -7.23 3.84
C GLN A 967 -5.61 -6.26 3.23
N LEU A 968 -6.07 -5.16 2.61
CA LEU A 968 -5.23 -4.15 1.98
C LEU A 968 -4.85 -2.96 2.90
N SER A 969 -5.53 -2.77 4.02
CA SER A 969 -5.44 -1.54 4.81
C SER A 969 -5.24 -1.70 6.31
N ASP A 970 -4.15 -2.26 6.73
CA ASP A 970 -3.54 -1.71 7.95
C ASP A 970 -2.95 -0.31 7.70
N ASN A 971 -3.04 0.21 6.48
CA ASN A 971 -2.28 1.37 6.07
C ASN A 971 -3.05 2.65 5.73
N VAL A 972 -4.24 2.65 5.15
CA VAL A 972 -5.02 3.91 4.91
C VAL A 972 -6.50 3.59 4.63
N ILE A 973 -7.41 4.20 5.37
CA ILE A 973 -8.85 3.96 5.28
C ILE A 973 -9.56 5.16 4.68
N SER A 974 -10.23 4.98 3.56
CA SER A 974 -11.34 5.84 3.14
C SER A 974 -12.64 5.04 3.20
N SER A 975 -13.39 5.17 4.26
CA SER A 975 -14.68 4.50 4.47
C SER A 975 -15.81 5.49 4.71
N SER A 976 -16.19 6.25 3.69
CA SER A 976 -17.44 7.01 3.72
C SER A 976 -18.30 6.63 2.51
N ALA A 977 -19.65 6.65 2.67
CA ALA A 977 -20.59 6.45 1.57
C ALA A 977 -20.39 7.43 0.39
N GLY A 978 -19.50 8.40 0.53
CA GLY A 978 -19.19 9.41 -0.48
C GLY A 978 -18.65 8.84 -1.79
N TRP A 979 -17.84 7.79 -1.77
CA TRP A 979 -17.30 7.16 -2.98
C TRP A 979 -18.39 6.54 -3.87
N ILE A 980 -19.50 6.05 -3.29
CA ILE A 980 -20.63 5.50 -4.05
C ILE A 980 -21.27 6.56 -4.93
N THR A 981 -21.31 7.80 -4.46
CA THR A 981 -21.89 8.92 -5.22
C THR A 981 -21.04 9.31 -6.43
N GLU A 982 -19.80 8.83 -6.53
CA GLU A 982 -18.85 9.09 -7.62
C GLU A 982 -18.81 7.97 -8.66
N LEU A 983 -19.48 6.82 -8.37
CA LEU A 983 -19.57 5.69 -9.30
C LEU A 983 -20.38 6.02 -10.56
N SER A 984 -20.01 5.35 -11.66
CA SER A 984 -20.78 5.38 -12.90
C SER A 984 -22.17 4.72 -12.72
N THR A 985 -23.11 5.02 -13.60
CA THR A 985 -24.47 4.45 -13.52
C THR A 985 -24.44 2.92 -13.68
N ASP A 986 -23.51 2.38 -14.49
CA ASP A 986 -23.38 0.94 -14.66
C ASP A 986 -22.78 0.26 -13.44
N ALA A 987 -21.76 0.88 -12.81
CA ALA A 987 -21.20 0.41 -11.54
C ALA A 987 -22.24 0.45 -10.40
N LEU A 988 -23.09 1.49 -10.37
CA LEU A 988 -24.21 1.57 -9.41
C LEU A 988 -25.27 0.50 -9.68
N ARG A 989 -25.56 0.20 -10.95
CA ARG A 989 -26.44 -0.90 -11.30
C ARG A 989 -25.91 -2.23 -10.81
N GLU A 990 -24.66 -2.49 -11.05
CA GLU A 990 -23.99 -3.70 -10.58
C GLU A 990 -24.00 -3.81 -9.05
N LEU A 991 -23.68 -2.71 -8.35
CA LEU A 991 -23.64 -2.66 -6.89
C LEU A 991 -25.02 -2.91 -6.24
N PHE A 992 -26.11 -2.39 -6.83
CA PHE A 992 -27.45 -2.41 -6.22
C PHE A 992 -28.33 -3.53 -6.73
N SER A 993 -28.03 -4.17 -7.87
CA SER A 993 -28.85 -5.25 -8.41
C SER A 993 -28.89 -6.45 -7.47
N LEU A 994 -30.08 -7.02 -7.29
CA LEU A 994 -30.28 -8.23 -6.51
C LEU A 994 -29.64 -9.43 -7.23
N ARG A 995 -28.72 -10.13 -6.58
CA ARG A 995 -28.15 -11.39 -7.11
C ARG A 995 -29.17 -12.52 -6.92
N ARG A 996 -29.50 -13.22 -8.01
CA ARG A 996 -30.43 -14.35 -8.00
C ARG A 996 -29.73 -15.70 -8.15
N ASP A 997 -28.46 -15.69 -8.46
CA ASP A 997 -27.64 -16.90 -8.68
C ASP A 997 -27.06 -17.38 -7.36
N TRP A 998 -27.75 -18.31 -6.73
CA TRP A 998 -27.27 -19.08 -5.59
C TRP A 998 -26.78 -20.44 -6.10
N PRO A 999 -25.60 -20.93 -5.68
CA PRO A 999 -25.32 -22.34 -5.81
C PRO A 999 -26.43 -23.10 -5.04
N ARG A 1000 -27.20 -23.89 -5.72
CA ARG A 1000 -28.09 -24.87 -5.10
C ARG A 1000 -27.18 -25.99 -4.61
N ASP A 1001 -26.82 -25.98 -3.32
CA ASP A 1001 -26.30 -27.19 -2.67
C ASP A 1001 -27.38 -28.24 -2.57
#